data_67cd5460fb8afdcc1a753a48aa49f2c6
#
_entry.id   67cd5460fb8afdcc1a753a48aa49f2c6
#
_cell.length_a   1.000
_cell.length_b   1.000
_cell.length_c   1.000
_cell.angle_alpha   90.00
_cell.angle_beta   90.00
_cell.angle_gamma   90.00
#
_symmetry.space_group_name_H-M   'P 1'
#
loop_
_entity.id
_entity.type
_entity.pdbx_description
1 polymer ?
#
loop_
_entity_poly.entity_id
_entity_poly.type
_entity_poly.pdbx_seq_one_letter_code
_entity_poly.pdbx_strand_id
1 'polypeptide(L)'
;MNDYFNYSASFLDRSTVTAQEFEDAMYNEVAHNRPVIFNGSQADGGGHCFVLDGYNGNGLFHINWGWGGIANGYFAIPILNPDESGIGAGSGSGGYAVYQSAIIGINKGVQAENRSTRIVSEFVRINGAAITTRLFHYSDKTQDVDCAIGVREENTTNTPALNTEIEKFSITPGYYSRPTQFILKNLTPNKKYKAYILLRQQGTTAWSWDESNFVDVSVDAQGIIKTAYNKVYNDSKSLEVVRLEPFIENIVNGFAKAHVTIKNKSQKEYNGTIGVATAKSYIPGYGVAYKIYKARPILLQAGEELSFDLDYAFTQAGPQKLYLVAGNNKLLKQQEVNVDAEVESSTVETKFSFKDDVKTIVGDNVVGSVKITAKDAPITSGLLLALVQSGYIYKSFPTSVKLDTDGVKEIPFNFQGVAPGAYNIALLRYDATNKGLVYCGKAAYISVRNTVVSYKKDGKKEFALYTNNMTFDADVVAVDLTKVSPTSIKPGANPNTLYYVGNKNITGLENANKVLVNRYSPSLPVAEKIVLDDNYSFACPIAFVAKDVKYSRQFTNSYAKGKGWETIALPFNVQKVSINGEAIDWYKTKDETGKNFWLLSYDGQENDDVCFRYAPEFLANTPYIMGVPEKMKNVNIDFTATNVQFEVRDLSATQGANYTYFGSYRERTVQDAYTINATGNKFEKLGTSVKPFRGYFAGKGTAATLNLKAIGYDVAGIDNIAEDGTFAAPQAVFDLQGRKVATIKNASELNNLPKGIYVVKGKKMVVK
;
A
#
# COMPACT_ATOMS: atom_id res chain seq x y z
N MET A 1 6.32 -2.14 27.65
CA MET A 1 7.48 -1.37 27.14
C MET A 1 8.03 -0.39 28.16
N ASN A 2 7.18 0.42 28.77
CA ASN A 2 7.66 1.44 29.70
C ASN A 2 8.36 0.86 30.94
N ASP A 3 7.73 -0.12 31.62
CA ASP A 3 8.19 -0.65 32.91
C ASP A 3 9.52 -1.42 32.85
N TYR A 4 9.84 -2.00 31.68
CA TYR A 4 11.01 -2.86 31.53
C TYR A 4 12.08 -2.28 30.58
N PHE A 5 11.68 -1.42 29.64
CA PHE A 5 12.57 -0.94 28.59
C PHE A 5 12.68 0.58 28.51
N ASN A 6 11.96 1.32 29.35
CA ASN A 6 11.91 2.78 29.36
C ASN A 6 11.53 3.38 27.98
N TYR A 7 10.50 2.81 27.34
CA TYR A 7 9.90 3.34 26.12
C TYR A 7 8.45 3.73 26.37
N SER A 8 8.04 4.90 25.90
CA SER A 8 6.62 5.22 25.74
C SER A 8 6.04 4.40 24.58
N ALA A 9 4.77 4.12 24.63
CA ALA A 9 4.02 3.53 23.53
C ALA A 9 2.51 3.73 23.74
N SER A 10 1.75 3.82 22.66
CA SER A 10 0.29 3.91 22.67
C SER A 10 -0.30 2.82 21.79
N PHE A 11 -1.47 2.32 22.15
CA PHE A 11 -2.22 1.37 21.34
C PHE A 11 -3.24 2.11 20.48
N LEU A 12 -3.32 1.79 19.19
CA LEU A 12 -4.30 2.31 18.24
C LEU A 12 -5.06 1.16 17.59
N ASP A 13 -6.37 1.13 17.79
CA ASP A 13 -7.25 0.16 17.15
C ASP A 13 -7.86 0.78 15.89
N ARG A 14 -7.76 0.07 14.76
CA ARG A 14 -8.29 0.51 13.47
C ARG A 14 -9.80 0.78 13.50
N SER A 15 -10.55 0.08 14.34
CA SER A 15 -11.99 0.27 14.47
C SER A 15 -12.40 1.55 15.20
N THR A 16 -11.46 2.24 15.83
CA THR A 16 -11.71 3.47 16.62
C THR A 16 -11.41 4.77 15.87
N VAL A 17 -10.87 4.66 14.66
CA VAL A 17 -10.50 5.79 13.81
C VAL A 17 -10.88 5.50 12.36
N THR A 18 -10.90 6.53 11.50
CA THR A 18 -11.11 6.34 10.05
C THR A 18 -9.90 5.64 9.41
N ALA A 19 -10.05 5.11 8.19
CA ALA A 19 -8.94 4.53 7.44
C ALA A 19 -7.82 5.54 7.26
N GLN A 20 -8.16 6.75 6.88
CA GLN A 20 -7.20 7.82 6.66
C GLN A 20 -6.46 8.19 7.94
N GLU A 21 -7.16 8.40 9.05
CA GLU A 21 -6.53 8.68 10.34
C GLU A 21 -5.59 7.56 10.80
N PHE A 22 -5.95 6.30 10.51
CA PHE A 22 -5.11 5.16 10.83
C PHE A 22 -3.83 5.15 9.97
N GLU A 23 -3.96 5.35 8.66
CA GLU A 23 -2.82 5.44 7.74
C GLU A 23 -1.94 6.65 8.04
N ASP A 24 -2.53 7.81 8.33
CA ASP A 24 -1.82 9.02 8.73
C ASP A 24 -1.02 8.80 10.02
N ALA A 25 -1.59 8.07 10.99
CA ALA A 25 -0.88 7.69 12.21
C ALA A 25 0.35 6.81 11.89
N MET A 26 0.20 5.80 11.01
CA MET A 26 1.33 4.96 10.57
C MET A 26 2.39 5.79 9.84
N TYR A 27 1.95 6.67 8.93
CA TYR A 27 2.86 7.56 8.22
C TYR A 27 3.63 8.48 9.18
N ASN A 28 2.96 9.08 10.16
CA ASN A 28 3.59 9.95 11.15
C ASN A 28 4.66 9.22 11.97
N GLU A 29 4.45 7.94 12.29
CA GLU A 29 5.45 7.16 13.00
C GLU A 29 6.71 6.96 12.15
N VAL A 30 6.56 6.46 10.94
CA VAL A 30 7.72 6.21 10.06
C VAL A 30 8.41 7.49 9.61
N ALA A 31 7.67 8.59 9.44
CA ALA A 31 8.23 9.92 9.16
C ALA A 31 9.12 10.44 10.30
N HIS A 32 8.90 9.98 11.53
CA HIS A 32 9.72 10.28 12.70
C HIS A 32 10.73 9.17 13.05
N ASN A 33 10.99 8.24 12.11
CA ASN A 33 11.88 7.08 12.30
C ASN A 33 11.49 6.20 13.49
N ARG A 34 10.20 6.07 13.77
CA ARG A 34 9.67 5.20 14.80
C ARG A 34 9.01 3.98 14.13
N PRO A 35 9.50 2.77 14.36
CA PRO A 35 8.83 1.56 13.87
C PRO A 35 7.52 1.34 14.63
N VAL A 36 6.55 0.77 13.94
CA VAL A 36 5.23 0.42 14.48
C VAL A 36 5.16 -1.08 14.66
N ILE A 37 4.75 -1.55 15.83
CA ILE A 37 4.35 -2.95 15.99
C ILE A 37 2.90 -3.04 15.52
N PHE A 38 2.69 -3.72 14.41
CA PHE A 38 1.40 -3.82 13.76
C PHE A 38 0.81 -5.21 13.93
N ASN A 39 -0.49 -5.29 14.07
CA ASN A 39 -1.22 -6.52 14.27
C ASN A 39 -2.41 -6.57 13.31
N GLY A 40 -2.63 -7.72 12.70
CA GLY A 40 -3.76 -7.94 11.82
C GLY A 40 -4.17 -9.42 11.80
N SER A 41 -5.38 -9.68 11.38
CA SER A 41 -5.91 -11.04 11.22
C SER A 41 -6.32 -11.30 9.78
N GLN A 42 -6.26 -12.56 9.38
CA GLN A 42 -6.82 -13.04 8.13
C GLN A 42 -8.33 -13.23 8.25
N ALA A 43 -9.05 -13.17 7.14
CA ALA A 43 -10.51 -13.23 7.14
C ALA A 43 -11.09 -14.56 7.66
N ASP A 44 -10.36 -15.66 7.47
CA ASP A 44 -10.75 -17.02 7.81
C ASP A 44 -10.06 -17.55 9.10
N GLY A 45 -9.41 -16.70 9.81
CA GLY A 45 -8.85 -17.00 11.13
C GLY A 45 -7.40 -16.74 11.29
N GLY A 46 -6.49 -16.84 11.80
CA GLY A 46 -5.06 -16.56 11.92
C GLY A 46 -4.72 -15.09 12.05
N GLY A 47 -4.15 -14.69 13.16
CA GLY A 47 -3.59 -13.37 13.37
C GLY A 47 -2.07 -13.41 13.31
N HIS A 48 -1.47 -12.28 12.97
CA HIS A 48 -0.03 -12.11 12.95
C HIS A 48 0.36 -10.73 13.48
N CYS A 49 1.50 -10.68 14.15
CA CYS A 49 2.10 -9.45 14.64
C CYS A 49 3.44 -9.23 13.91
N PHE A 50 3.62 -8.08 13.32
CA PHE A 50 4.76 -7.75 12.47
C PHE A 50 5.17 -6.29 12.67
N VAL A 51 6.23 -5.86 11.99
CA VAL A 51 6.74 -4.50 12.11
C VAL A 51 6.48 -3.74 10.81
N LEU A 52 5.93 -2.54 10.94
CA LEU A 52 5.82 -1.55 9.89
C LEU A 52 6.91 -0.51 10.15
N ASP A 53 7.87 -0.36 9.23
CA ASP A 53 9.09 0.41 9.46
C ASP A 53 9.48 1.34 8.29
N GLY A 54 8.64 1.48 7.27
CA GLY A 54 8.92 2.35 6.15
C GLY A 54 7.68 2.77 5.35
N TYR A 55 7.87 3.75 4.47
CA TYR A 55 6.85 4.27 3.56
C TYR A 55 7.49 4.65 2.22
N ASN A 56 6.84 4.31 1.10
CA ASN A 56 7.42 4.51 -0.23
C ASN A 56 6.98 5.80 -0.95
N GLY A 57 6.17 6.63 -0.31
CA GLY A 57 5.62 7.85 -0.91
C GLY A 57 4.37 7.65 -1.79
N ASN A 58 3.89 6.40 -1.97
CA ASN A 58 2.78 6.06 -2.86
C ASN A 58 1.66 5.27 -2.14
N GLY A 59 1.44 5.51 -0.85
CA GLY A 59 0.43 4.82 -0.05
C GLY A 59 0.81 3.39 0.35
N LEU A 60 2.06 2.96 0.12
CA LEU A 60 2.53 1.64 0.51
C LEU A 60 3.54 1.74 1.65
N PHE A 61 3.33 0.90 2.66
CA PHE A 61 4.17 0.81 3.84
C PHE A 61 5.07 -0.41 3.76
N HIS A 62 6.32 -0.26 4.17
CA HIS A 62 7.24 -1.38 4.28
C HIS A 62 6.88 -2.24 5.49
N ILE A 63 6.73 -3.53 5.26
CA ILE A 63 6.37 -4.52 6.27
C ILE A 63 7.51 -5.52 6.42
N ASN A 64 7.97 -5.66 7.63
CA ASN A 64 8.83 -6.75 8.07
C ASN A 64 7.96 -7.79 8.81
N TRP A 65 7.69 -8.88 8.13
CA TRP A 65 6.81 -9.94 8.65
C TRP A 65 7.41 -10.74 9.80
N GLY A 66 8.72 -10.59 10.08
CA GLY A 66 9.39 -11.40 11.10
C GLY A 66 9.72 -12.82 10.66
N TRP A 67 9.63 -13.12 9.35
CA TRP A 67 9.84 -14.46 8.77
C TRP A 67 11.24 -14.62 8.16
N GLY A 68 12.26 -14.05 8.80
CA GLY A 68 13.63 -14.11 8.30
C GLY A 68 13.83 -13.38 6.95
N GLY A 69 13.00 -12.37 6.65
CA GLY A 69 13.03 -11.61 5.40
C GLY A 69 12.12 -12.17 4.30
N ILE A 70 11.47 -13.32 4.51
CA ILE A 70 10.49 -13.87 3.55
C ILE A 70 9.31 -12.91 3.46
N ALA A 71 8.90 -12.60 2.22
CA ALA A 71 7.79 -11.74 1.86
C ALA A 71 7.87 -10.29 2.39
N ASN A 72 8.99 -9.85 2.99
CA ASN A 72 9.17 -8.44 3.33
C ASN A 72 9.03 -7.58 2.07
N GLY A 73 8.37 -6.44 2.20
CA GLY A 73 8.11 -5.57 1.05
C GLY A 73 7.14 -4.45 1.38
N TYR A 74 6.63 -3.81 0.32
CA TYR A 74 5.71 -2.68 0.43
C TYR A 74 4.27 -3.11 0.18
N PHE A 75 3.40 -2.84 1.15
CA PHE A 75 2.00 -3.24 1.13
C PHE A 75 1.07 -2.06 1.44
N ALA A 76 -0.11 -2.09 0.85
CA ALA A 76 -1.20 -1.23 1.29
C ALA A 76 -1.78 -1.79 2.60
N ILE A 77 -1.89 -0.94 3.62
CA ILE A 77 -2.43 -1.33 4.95
C ILE A 77 -3.78 -2.07 4.86
N PRO A 78 -4.72 -1.67 4.00
CA PRO A 78 -6.01 -2.35 3.93
C PRO A 78 -5.95 -3.78 3.35
N ILE A 79 -4.84 -4.18 2.75
CA ILE A 79 -4.72 -5.46 2.07
C ILE A 79 -3.72 -6.38 2.78
N LEU A 80 -2.49 -5.91 3.05
CA LEU A 80 -1.42 -6.62 3.76
C LEU A 80 -1.35 -8.12 3.41
N ASN A 81 -1.32 -8.43 2.12
CA ASN A 81 -1.38 -9.80 1.60
C ASN A 81 -0.02 -10.23 1.05
N PRO A 82 0.83 -10.87 1.84
CA PRO A 82 2.09 -11.40 1.36
C PRO A 82 1.85 -12.59 0.41
N ASP A 83 2.69 -12.72 -0.62
CA ASP A 83 2.61 -13.82 -1.59
C ASP A 83 3.03 -15.18 -0.98
N GLU A 84 3.84 -15.14 0.06
CA GLU A 84 4.33 -16.30 0.82
C GLU A 84 4.12 -16.05 2.31
N SER A 85 4.00 -17.12 3.08
CA SER A 85 3.87 -17.05 4.53
C SER A 85 4.95 -17.89 5.23
N GLY A 86 5.43 -17.40 6.38
CA GLY A 86 6.44 -18.07 7.19
C GLY A 86 5.90 -18.63 8.50
N ILE A 87 6.78 -19.04 9.38
CA ILE A 87 6.44 -19.56 10.71
C ILE A 87 5.70 -18.48 11.51
N GLY A 88 4.53 -18.82 12.06
CA GLY A 88 3.68 -17.89 12.81
C GLY A 88 2.65 -17.14 11.98
N ALA A 89 2.56 -17.41 10.68
CA ALA A 89 1.62 -16.76 9.77
C ALA A 89 0.13 -17.08 10.04
N GLY A 90 -0.16 -18.04 10.89
CA GLY A 90 -1.52 -18.56 11.05
C GLY A 90 -1.90 -19.55 9.94
N SER A 91 -3.08 -20.12 10.05
CA SER A 91 -3.60 -21.15 9.12
C SER A 91 -4.61 -20.59 8.10
N GLY A 92 -4.87 -19.29 8.14
CA GLY A 92 -5.84 -18.63 7.26
C GLY A 92 -5.25 -18.30 5.88
N SER A 93 -6.08 -17.78 5.01
CA SER A 93 -5.72 -17.34 3.66
C SER A 93 -6.18 -15.90 3.42
N GLY A 94 -5.46 -15.20 2.55
CA GLY A 94 -5.69 -13.78 2.30
C GLY A 94 -4.79 -12.88 3.15
N GLY A 95 -5.01 -11.58 3.08
CA GLY A 95 -4.19 -10.60 3.78
C GLY A 95 -4.59 -10.38 5.24
N TYR A 96 -3.69 -9.77 6.02
CA TYR A 96 -3.90 -9.40 7.42
C TYR A 96 -4.66 -8.07 7.57
N ALA A 97 -5.78 -7.96 6.87
CA ALA A 97 -6.56 -6.71 6.76
C ALA A 97 -7.71 -6.61 7.75
N VAL A 98 -7.95 -7.65 8.56
CA VAL A 98 -9.07 -7.71 9.53
C VAL A 98 -8.54 -7.50 10.94
N TYR A 99 -9.31 -6.82 11.79
CA TYR A 99 -8.97 -6.53 13.19
C TYR A 99 -7.58 -5.91 13.37
N GLN A 100 -7.26 -4.97 12.49
CA GLN A 100 -5.99 -4.28 12.53
C GLN A 100 -5.85 -3.40 13.77
N SER A 101 -4.66 -3.43 14.35
CA SER A 101 -4.26 -2.56 15.44
C SER A 101 -2.77 -2.30 15.41
N ALA A 102 -2.32 -1.25 16.09
CA ALA A 102 -0.94 -0.85 16.08
C ALA A 102 -0.47 -0.36 17.45
N ILE A 103 0.80 -0.60 17.78
CA ILE A 103 1.50 0.08 18.86
C ILE A 103 2.34 1.17 18.23
N ILE A 104 2.01 2.41 18.54
CA ILE A 104 2.60 3.64 18.00
C ILE A 104 3.26 4.46 19.12
N GLY A 105 3.99 5.51 18.76
CA GLY A 105 4.64 6.39 19.73
C GLY A 105 5.77 5.71 20.51
N ILE A 106 6.42 4.69 19.93
CA ILE A 106 7.53 3.97 20.56
C ILE A 106 8.74 4.91 20.61
N ASN A 107 8.95 5.54 21.78
CA ASN A 107 10.02 6.52 21.97
C ASN A 107 10.74 6.30 23.30
N LYS A 108 12.07 6.28 23.26
CA LYS A 108 12.92 6.02 24.43
C LYS A 108 13.02 7.25 25.33
N GLY A 109 12.90 7.04 26.63
CA GLY A 109 13.11 8.08 27.62
C GLY A 109 11.98 9.11 27.77
N VAL A 110 10.88 8.97 27.00
CA VAL A 110 9.68 9.79 27.16
C VAL A 110 8.73 9.04 28.10
N GLN A 111 8.41 9.62 29.25
CA GLN A 111 7.32 9.10 30.06
C GLN A 111 6.01 9.34 29.30
N ALA A 112 5.22 8.29 29.06
CA ALA A 112 3.89 8.46 28.51
C ALA A 112 3.08 9.33 29.47
N GLU A 113 2.68 10.51 29.03
CA GLU A 113 1.69 11.29 29.77
C GLU A 113 0.41 10.46 29.83
N ASN A 114 -0.03 10.20 31.05
CA ASN A 114 -1.27 9.48 31.40
C ASN A 114 -1.57 8.25 30.54
N ARG A 115 -1.16 7.10 31.03
CA ARG A 115 -1.73 5.83 30.59
C ARG A 115 -3.24 5.88 30.81
N SER A 116 -3.95 6.25 29.78
CA SER A 116 -5.41 6.16 29.81
C SER A 116 -5.77 4.71 30.11
N THR A 117 -6.57 4.51 31.13
CA THR A 117 -7.27 3.28 31.40
C THR A 117 -8.22 3.01 30.24
N ARG A 118 -7.69 2.47 29.13
CA ARG A 118 -8.48 2.33 27.91
C ARG A 118 -9.23 1.02 27.94
N ILE A 119 -10.49 1.13 28.25
CA ILE A 119 -11.47 0.06 28.05
C ILE A 119 -12.23 0.41 26.78
N VAL A 120 -12.24 -0.51 25.82
CA VAL A 120 -13.05 -0.40 24.61
C VAL A 120 -14.33 -1.19 24.82
N SER A 121 -15.43 -0.60 24.45
CA SER A 121 -16.75 -1.22 24.54
C SER A 121 -17.29 -1.56 23.15
N GLU A 122 -17.96 -2.68 23.02
CA GLU A 122 -18.63 -3.07 21.79
C GLU A 122 -20.06 -3.55 22.03
N PHE A 123 -20.93 -3.31 21.06
CA PHE A 123 -22.25 -3.90 21.00
C PHE A 123 -22.17 -5.29 20.36
N VAL A 124 -22.50 -6.33 21.14
CA VAL A 124 -22.42 -7.72 20.68
C VAL A 124 -23.74 -8.18 20.04
N ARG A 125 -24.86 -7.80 20.63
CA ARG A 125 -26.20 -8.16 20.17
C ARG A 125 -27.20 -7.08 20.51
N ILE A 126 -28.10 -6.80 19.57
CA ILE A 126 -29.14 -5.80 19.74
C ILE A 126 -30.46 -6.40 19.23
N ASN A 127 -31.47 -6.36 20.09
CA ASN A 127 -32.81 -6.86 19.74
C ASN A 127 -33.89 -6.07 20.51
N GLY A 128 -34.49 -5.09 19.84
CA GLY A 128 -35.46 -4.21 20.47
C GLY A 128 -34.86 -3.49 21.68
N ALA A 129 -35.52 -3.59 22.88
CA ALA A 129 -35.02 -2.97 24.09
C ALA A 129 -33.75 -3.63 24.67
N ALA A 130 -33.41 -4.84 24.23
CA ALA A 130 -32.28 -5.61 24.76
C ALA A 130 -31.01 -5.31 24.02
N ILE A 131 -30.00 -4.78 24.70
CA ILE A 131 -28.68 -4.44 24.18
C ILE A 131 -27.65 -5.26 24.96
N THR A 132 -26.89 -6.11 24.26
CA THR A 132 -25.79 -6.87 24.86
C THR A 132 -24.46 -6.24 24.47
N THR A 133 -23.65 -5.95 25.47
CA THR A 133 -22.31 -5.37 25.28
C THR A 133 -21.24 -6.27 25.87
N ARG A 134 -20.00 -6.06 25.48
CA ARG A 134 -18.81 -6.54 26.17
C ARG A 134 -17.72 -5.48 26.15
N LEU A 135 -16.82 -5.57 27.10
CA LEU A 135 -15.72 -4.64 27.28
C LEU A 135 -14.41 -5.39 27.03
N PHE A 136 -13.45 -4.73 26.40
CA PHE A 136 -12.09 -5.24 26.26
C PHE A 136 -11.10 -4.28 26.90
N HIS A 137 -10.12 -4.83 27.60
CA HIS A 137 -9.17 -4.07 28.40
C HIS A 137 -7.78 -4.02 27.78
N TYR A 138 -7.37 -2.83 27.36
CA TYR A 138 -6.06 -2.58 26.72
C TYR A 138 -4.98 -2.04 27.66
N SER A 139 -5.29 -1.75 28.91
CA SER A 139 -4.28 -1.24 29.84
C SER A 139 -3.47 -2.37 30.51
N ASP A 140 -2.52 -2.02 31.34
CA ASP A 140 -1.55 -2.93 31.93
C ASP A 140 -1.95 -3.43 33.35
N LYS A 141 -3.02 -2.92 33.92
CA LYS A 141 -3.50 -3.29 35.26
C LYS A 141 -4.99 -3.58 35.25
N THR A 142 -5.42 -4.55 36.02
CA THR A 142 -6.84 -4.83 36.24
C THR A 142 -7.61 -3.55 36.58
N GLN A 143 -8.72 -3.32 35.90
CA GLN A 143 -9.57 -2.15 36.08
C GLN A 143 -10.95 -2.56 36.61
N ASP A 144 -11.38 -1.87 37.65
CA ASP A 144 -12.72 -1.97 38.18
C ASP A 144 -13.57 -0.85 37.58
N VAL A 145 -14.55 -1.22 36.74
CA VAL A 145 -15.38 -0.26 36.03
C VAL A 145 -16.86 -0.52 36.20
N ASP A 146 -17.61 0.56 36.23
CA ASP A 146 -19.05 0.57 36.08
C ASP A 146 -19.41 0.72 34.60
N CYS A 147 -20.37 -0.08 34.13
CA CYS A 147 -20.90 -0.02 32.78
C CYS A 147 -22.41 0.06 32.79
N ALA A 148 -23.00 0.87 31.94
CA ALA A 148 -24.43 1.01 31.75
C ALA A 148 -24.77 1.45 30.33
N ILE A 149 -26.03 1.47 29.95
CA ILE A 149 -26.50 2.16 28.74
C ILE A 149 -27.12 3.49 29.13
N GLY A 150 -26.66 4.55 28.48
CA GLY A 150 -27.26 5.86 28.52
C GLY A 150 -27.93 6.19 27.19
N VAL A 151 -29.01 6.96 27.23
CA VAL A 151 -29.75 7.41 26.05
C VAL A 151 -29.77 8.92 25.95
N ARG A 152 -29.70 9.40 24.70
CA ARG A 152 -29.81 10.81 24.36
C ARG A 152 -30.84 10.97 23.24
N GLU A 153 -31.73 11.94 23.37
CA GLU A 153 -32.72 12.23 22.32
C GLU A 153 -32.01 12.65 21.02
N GLU A 154 -32.47 12.15 19.87
CA GLU A 154 -31.90 12.46 18.57
C GLU A 154 -31.86 14.00 18.35
N ASN A 155 -30.79 14.49 17.73
CA ASN A 155 -30.56 15.92 17.47
C ASN A 155 -30.30 16.80 18.72
N THR A 156 -29.97 16.22 19.85
CA THR A 156 -29.47 16.95 21.02
C THR A 156 -27.99 16.66 21.25
N THR A 157 -27.29 17.56 21.94
CA THR A 157 -25.86 17.40 22.30
C THR A 157 -25.64 17.17 23.80
N ASN A 158 -26.72 16.96 24.55
CA ASN A 158 -26.65 16.73 25.98
C ASN A 158 -25.91 15.42 26.31
N THR A 159 -25.37 15.34 27.51
CA THR A 159 -24.84 14.08 28.09
C THR A 159 -25.92 13.00 28.03
N PRO A 160 -25.61 11.77 27.55
CA PRO A 160 -26.57 10.67 27.57
C PRO A 160 -27.06 10.40 28.99
N ALA A 161 -28.37 10.39 29.18
CA ALA A 161 -28.97 10.08 30.47
C ALA A 161 -28.90 8.59 30.76
N LEU A 162 -28.48 8.21 31.98
CA LEU A 162 -28.46 6.81 32.42
C LEU A 162 -29.85 6.17 32.26
N ASN A 163 -29.94 5.05 31.57
CA ASN A 163 -31.22 4.40 31.25
C ASN A 163 -31.33 2.97 31.79
N THR A 164 -30.23 2.32 32.11
CA THR A 164 -30.23 0.93 32.61
C THR A 164 -29.63 0.83 34.00
N GLU A 165 -29.73 -0.35 34.62
CA GLU A 165 -28.96 -0.67 35.81
C GLU A 165 -27.46 -0.60 35.53
N ILE A 166 -26.66 -0.36 36.57
CA ILE A 166 -25.20 -0.28 36.49
C ILE A 166 -24.61 -1.66 36.76
N GLU A 167 -23.90 -2.21 35.80
CA GLU A 167 -23.14 -3.45 35.95
C GLU A 167 -21.69 -3.13 36.32
N LYS A 168 -21.15 -3.94 37.23
CA LYS A 168 -19.77 -3.81 37.73
C LYS A 168 -18.88 -4.88 37.14
N PHE A 169 -17.74 -4.48 36.64
CA PHE A 169 -16.74 -5.37 36.06
C PHE A 169 -15.38 -5.13 36.69
N SER A 170 -14.66 -6.23 36.95
CA SER A 170 -13.23 -6.23 37.21
C SER A 170 -12.57 -6.90 35.98
N ILE A 171 -11.87 -6.15 35.16
CA ILE A 171 -11.39 -6.63 33.87
C ILE A 171 -9.87 -6.70 33.87
N THR A 172 -9.36 -7.92 33.67
CA THR A 172 -7.91 -8.18 33.55
C THR A 172 -7.39 -7.70 32.19
N PRO A 173 -6.14 -7.15 32.13
CA PRO A 173 -5.51 -6.76 30.89
C PRO A 173 -5.51 -7.86 29.82
N GLY A 174 -5.87 -7.50 28.58
CA GLY A 174 -5.91 -8.41 27.44
C GLY A 174 -7.12 -9.34 27.39
N TYR A 175 -8.10 -9.18 28.29
CA TYR A 175 -9.29 -10.01 28.31
C TYR A 175 -10.57 -9.23 28.02
N TYR A 176 -11.55 -9.95 27.48
CA TYR A 176 -12.93 -9.46 27.38
C TYR A 176 -13.68 -9.68 28.69
N SER A 177 -14.58 -8.75 29.00
CA SER A 177 -15.62 -9.02 30.02
C SER A 177 -16.60 -10.11 29.53
N ARG A 178 -17.36 -10.69 30.43
CA ARG A 178 -18.55 -11.46 30.06
C ARG A 178 -19.47 -10.56 29.21
N PRO A 179 -20.10 -11.08 28.12
CA PRO A 179 -21.19 -10.38 27.47
C PRO A 179 -22.34 -10.14 28.46
N THR A 180 -22.77 -8.89 28.56
CA THR A 180 -23.81 -8.50 29.53
C THR A 180 -24.93 -7.80 28.80
N GLN A 181 -26.17 -8.22 29.10
CA GLN A 181 -27.38 -7.68 28.53
C GLN A 181 -27.96 -6.56 29.40
N PHE A 182 -28.27 -5.45 28.78
CA PHE A 182 -28.96 -4.30 29.33
C PHE A 182 -30.33 -4.16 28.68
N ILE A 183 -31.32 -3.73 29.43
CA ILE A 183 -32.69 -3.52 28.92
C ILE A 183 -33.04 -2.05 29.03
N LEU A 184 -33.30 -1.42 27.86
CA LEU A 184 -33.79 -0.04 27.81
C LEU A 184 -35.19 0.06 28.43
N LYS A 185 -35.43 1.08 29.24
CA LYS A 185 -36.66 1.27 29.99
C LYS A 185 -37.17 2.73 29.84
N ASN A 186 -38.48 2.90 30.01
CA ASN A 186 -39.12 4.21 30.21
C ASN A 186 -38.79 5.26 29.12
N LEU A 187 -38.68 4.85 27.85
CA LEU A 187 -38.51 5.77 26.73
C LEU A 187 -39.86 6.31 26.27
N THR A 188 -39.90 7.57 25.90
CA THR A 188 -41.14 8.25 25.49
C THR A 188 -41.60 7.77 24.10
N PRO A 189 -42.88 7.37 23.94
CA PRO A 189 -43.44 7.02 22.63
C PRO A 189 -43.28 8.13 21.57
N ASN A 190 -43.17 7.75 20.30
CA ASN A 190 -42.99 8.61 19.15
C ASN A 190 -41.69 9.45 19.16
N LYS A 191 -40.70 9.05 19.98
CA LYS A 191 -39.38 9.69 20.00
C LYS A 191 -38.27 8.79 19.48
N LYS A 192 -37.18 9.41 19.08
CA LYS A 192 -35.95 8.77 18.66
C LYS A 192 -34.80 9.16 19.58
N TYR A 193 -33.92 8.20 19.82
CA TYR A 193 -32.77 8.36 20.70
C TYR A 193 -31.53 7.70 20.10
N LYS A 194 -30.37 8.06 20.63
CA LYS A 194 -29.12 7.35 20.49
C LYS A 194 -28.75 6.72 21.82
N ALA A 195 -28.49 5.42 21.84
CA ALA A 195 -28.06 4.70 23.03
C ALA A 195 -26.55 4.47 22.97
N TYR A 196 -25.85 4.83 24.03
CA TYR A 196 -24.40 4.77 24.17
C TYR A 196 -24.02 3.83 25.30
N ILE A 197 -22.87 3.16 25.19
CA ILE A 197 -22.26 2.45 26.30
C ILE A 197 -21.54 3.48 27.18
N LEU A 198 -22.00 3.61 28.40
CA LEU A 198 -21.41 4.49 29.41
C LEU A 198 -20.41 3.71 30.26
N LEU A 199 -19.22 4.25 30.43
CA LEU A 199 -18.17 3.67 31.26
C LEU A 199 -17.68 4.71 32.26
N ARG A 200 -17.37 4.25 33.47
CA ARG A 200 -16.63 5.04 34.47
C ARG A 200 -15.79 4.14 35.35
N GLN A 201 -14.72 4.64 35.92
CA GLN A 201 -13.99 3.94 36.98
C GLN A 201 -14.87 3.85 38.23
N GLN A 202 -14.87 2.71 38.88
CA GLN A 202 -15.65 2.55 40.13
C GLN A 202 -15.18 3.58 41.15
N GLY A 203 -16.16 4.15 41.88
CA GLY A 203 -15.92 5.20 42.85
C GLY A 203 -15.86 6.63 42.26
N THR A 204 -15.92 6.79 40.94
CA THR A 204 -16.03 8.11 40.26
C THR A 204 -17.48 8.41 39.89
N THR A 205 -17.82 9.68 39.67
CA THR A 205 -19.17 10.12 39.28
C THR A 205 -19.34 10.40 37.81
N ALA A 206 -18.24 10.72 37.07
CA ALA A 206 -18.28 11.13 35.67
C ALA A 206 -18.34 9.90 34.75
N TRP A 207 -19.34 9.88 33.87
CA TRP A 207 -19.44 8.91 32.79
C TRP A 207 -18.66 9.37 31.55
N SER A 208 -18.02 8.43 30.86
CA SER A 208 -17.44 8.57 29.54
C SER A 208 -18.17 7.67 28.54
N TRP A 209 -18.21 8.09 27.28
CA TRP A 209 -18.80 7.33 26.17
C TRP A 209 -18.09 7.69 24.87
N ASP A 210 -18.28 6.87 23.85
CA ASP A 210 -17.78 7.14 22.50
C ASP A 210 -18.92 7.69 21.65
N GLU A 211 -18.80 8.95 21.22
CA GLU A 211 -19.79 9.64 20.38
C GLU A 211 -20.00 8.96 19.01
N SER A 212 -19.02 8.22 18.54
CA SER A 212 -19.07 7.52 17.26
C SER A 212 -19.70 6.11 17.36
N ASN A 213 -19.86 5.58 18.57
CA ASN A 213 -20.32 4.22 18.82
C ASN A 213 -21.66 4.21 19.55
N PHE A 214 -22.76 4.16 18.80
CA PHE A 214 -24.12 4.22 19.35
C PHE A 214 -25.10 3.32 18.60
N VAL A 215 -26.21 3.05 19.23
CA VAL A 215 -27.37 2.36 18.66
C VAL A 215 -28.49 3.37 18.44
N ASP A 216 -29.04 3.42 17.23
CA ASP A 216 -30.27 4.19 16.98
C ASP A 216 -31.46 3.47 17.61
N VAL A 217 -32.25 4.23 18.35
CA VAL A 217 -33.42 3.74 19.08
C VAL A 217 -34.64 4.55 18.65
N SER A 218 -35.71 3.89 18.24
CA SER A 218 -36.99 4.51 17.97
C SER A 218 -38.08 3.85 18.81
N VAL A 219 -39.01 4.64 19.33
CA VAL A 219 -40.15 4.17 20.11
C VAL A 219 -41.40 4.50 19.32
N ASP A 220 -42.20 3.49 18.98
CA ASP A 220 -43.45 3.73 18.26
C ASP A 220 -44.57 4.24 19.19
N ALA A 221 -45.75 4.52 18.63
CA ALA A 221 -46.91 5.03 19.38
C ALA A 221 -47.40 4.09 20.47
N GLN A 222 -47.11 2.81 20.35
CA GLN A 222 -47.47 1.77 21.34
C GLN A 222 -46.38 1.53 22.39
N GLY A 223 -45.27 2.30 22.32
CA GLY A 223 -44.16 2.16 23.25
C GLY A 223 -43.20 1.01 22.92
N ILE A 224 -43.32 0.42 21.72
CA ILE A 224 -42.43 -0.67 21.28
C ILE A 224 -41.07 -0.06 20.86
N ILE A 225 -39.99 -0.54 21.45
CA ILE A 225 -38.65 -0.11 21.18
C ILE A 225 -38.10 -0.90 20.00
N LYS A 226 -37.70 -0.16 18.94
CA LYS A 226 -36.94 -0.67 17.79
C LYS A 226 -35.53 -0.09 17.80
N THR A 227 -34.55 -0.94 17.59
CA THR A 227 -33.14 -0.56 17.63
C THR A 227 -32.44 -0.91 16.33
N ALA A 228 -31.55 -0.04 15.87
CA ALA A 228 -30.68 -0.26 14.74
C ALA A 228 -29.25 0.11 15.13
N TYR A 229 -28.31 -0.82 14.97
CA TYR A 229 -26.90 -0.56 15.16
C TYR A 229 -26.24 -0.30 13.83
N ASN A 230 -25.91 0.93 13.60
CA ASN A 230 -25.16 1.37 12.45
C ASN A 230 -23.69 1.52 12.85
N LYS A 231 -22.97 0.40 12.91
CA LYS A 231 -21.51 0.47 12.92
C LYS A 231 -21.09 1.05 11.57
N VAL A 232 -20.58 2.25 11.59
CA VAL A 232 -20.40 3.14 10.41
C VAL A 232 -19.48 2.52 9.33
N TYR A 233 -18.74 1.45 9.65
CA TYR A 233 -17.72 0.85 8.78
C TYR A 233 -18.12 -0.43 8.05
N ASN A 234 -19.29 -1.02 8.31
CA ASN A 234 -19.68 -2.31 7.76
C ASN A 234 -21.12 -2.34 7.24
N ASP A 235 -21.63 -1.23 6.71
CA ASP A 235 -22.97 -1.27 6.10
C ASP A 235 -22.92 -1.97 4.74
N SER A 236 -23.02 -3.30 4.78
CA SER A 236 -23.12 -4.13 3.59
C SER A 236 -24.32 -3.80 2.69
N LYS A 237 -25.30 -3.00 3.16
CA LYS A 237 -26.39 -2.47 2.35
C LYS A 237 -25.91 -1.46 1.30
N SER A 238 -24.78 -0.83 1.52
CA SER A 238 -24.15 0.10 0.58
C SER A 238 -23.41 -0.61 -0.56
N LEU A 239 -23.19 -1.92 -0.46
CA LEU A 239 -22.53 -2.69 -1.49
C LEU A 239 -23.51 -3.13 -2.57
N GLU A 240 -23.17 -2.81 -3.80
CA GLU A 240 -23.80 -3.39 -5.00
C GLU A 240 -22.95 -4.53 -5.55
N VAL A 241 -23.55 -5.67 -5.79
CA VAL A 241 -22.91 -6.76 -6.53
C VAL A 241 -23.14 -6.55 -8.01
N VAL A 242 -22.14 -5.98 -8.70
CA VAL A 242 -22.15 -5.76 -10.15
C VAL A 242 -22.02 -7.09 -10.88
N ARG A 243 -21.09 -7.96 -10.42
CA ARG A 243 -20.82 -9.26 -11.03
C ARG A 243 -20.66 -10.35 -9.97
N LEU A 244 -21.25 -11.48 -10.19
CA LEU A 244 -20.96 -12.76 -9.52
C LEU A 244 -21.14 -13.83 -10.60
N GLU A 245 -20.05 -14.33 -11.18
CA GLU A 245 -20.09 -15.20 -12.34
C GLU A 245 -19.05 -16.31 -12.20
N PRO A 246 -19.50 -17.56 -12.10
CA PRO A 246 -18.65 -18.74 -12.24
C PRO A 246 -17.96 -18.75 -13.61
N PHE A 247 -16.65 -19.00 -13.66
CA PHE A 247 -15.89 -19.08 -14.92
C PHE A 247 -15.11 -20.38 -15.08
N ILE A 248 -15.15 -21.25 -14.08
CA ILE A 248 -14.71 -22.63 -14.16
C ILE A 248 -15.93 -23.51 -13.91
N GLU A 249 -16.05 -24.62 -14.66
CA GLU A 249 -17.16 -25.56 -14.54
C GLU A 249 -17.34 -26.05 -13.11
N ASN A 250 -18.58 -26.08 -12.66
CA ASN A 250 -18.94 -26.55 -11.33
C ASN A 250 -19.05 -28.07 -11.36
N ILE A 251 -18.10 -28.74 -10.75
CA ILE A 251 -18.04 -30.21 -10.64
C ILE A 251 -17.91 -30.55 -9.15
N VAL A 252 -18.53 -31.63 -8.71
CA VAL A 252 -18.42 -32.12 -7.32
C VAL A 252 -16.96 -32.27 -6.94
N ASN A 253 -16.59 -31.73 -5.77
CA ASN A 253 -15.22 -31.70 -5.24
C ASN A 253 -14.19 -31.02 -6.17
N GLY A 254 -14.64 -30.31 -7.19
CA GLY A 254 -13.80 -29.57 -8.13
C GLY A 254 -13.31 -28.22 -7.57
N PHE A 255 -12.37 -27.62 -8.29
CA PHE A 255 -11.77 -26.33 -7.94
C PHE A 255 -12.45 -25.21 -8.73
N ALA A 256 -13.69 -24.86 -8.36
CA ALA A 256 -14.43 -23.81 -9.04
C ALA A 256 -13.96 -22.41 -8.64
N LYS A 257 -14.17 -21.43 -9.54
CA LYS A 257 -13.89 -20.01 -9.32
C LYS A 257 -15.03 -19.12 -9.80
N ALA A 258 -15.24 -18.02 -9.12
CA ALA A 258 -16.14 -16.96 -9.56
C ALA A 258 -15.43 -15.62 -9.69
N HIS A 259 -15.72 -14.89 -10.77
CA HIS A 259 -15.43 -13.45 -10.86
C HIS A 259 -16.46 -12.69 -10.04
N VAL A 260 -15.98 -11.87 -9.13
CA VAL A 260 -16.80 -11.02 -8.27
C VAL A 260 -16.44 -9.57 -8.55
N THR A 261 -17.45 -8.75 -8.81
CA THR A 261 -17.29 -7.28 -8.88
C THR A 261 -18.29 -6.65 -7.94
N ILE A 262 -17.82 -5.82 -7.04
CA ILE A 262 -18.63 -5.10 -6.06
C ILE A 262 -18.33 -3.62 -6.13
N LYS A 263 -19.35 -2.80 -5.86
CA LYS A 263 -19.26 -1.34 -5.83
C LYS A 263 -19.78 -0.80 -4.51
N ASN A 264 -19.07 0.13 -3.93
CA ASN A 264 -19.54 0.87 -2.76
C ASN A 264 -20.40 2.06 -3.21
N LYS A 265 -21.71 2.00 -3.00
CA LYS A 265 -22.66 3.09 -3.35
C LYS A 265 -22.78 4.16 -2.26
N SER A 266 -22.15 3.98 -1.11
CA SER A 266 -22.23 4.96 -0.04
C SER A 266 -21.29 6.15 -0.28
N GLN A 267 -21.50 7.21 0.50
CA GLN A 267 -20.58 8.34 0.58
C GLN A 267 -19.44 8.13 1.58
N LYS A 268 -19.32 6.91 2.13
CA LYS A 268 -18.33 6.54 3.14
C LYS A 268 -17.54 5.32 2.68
N GLU A 269 -16.34 5.19 3.19
CA GLU A 269 -15.52 4.00 3.01
C GLU A 269 -16.25 2.75 3.53
N TYR A 270 -16.13 1.64 2.79
CA TYR A 270 -16.48 0.31 3.27
C TYR A 270 -15.20 -0.46 3.58
N ASN A 271 -15.09 -0.98 4.79
CA ASN A 271 -14.01 -1.86 5.22
C ASN A 271 -14.63 -3.14 5.82
N GLY A 272 -14.36 -4.29 5.21
CA GLY A 272 -14.93 -5.55 5.65
C GLY A 272 -14.43 -6.74 4.84
N THR A 273 -15.13 -7.87 4.92
CA THR A 273 -14.81 -9.08 4.16
C THR A 273 -15.93 -9.44 3.22
N ILE A 274 -15.55 -10.00 2.06
CA ILE A 274 -16.48 -10.63 1.11
C ILE A 274 -16.07 -12.07 0.95
N GLY A 275 -17.01 -12.97 1.15
CA GLY A 275 -16.79 -14.41 1.01
C GLY A 275 -17.82 -15.08 0.11
N VAL A 276 -17.45 -16.23 -0.41
CA VAL A 276 -18.37 -17.15 -1.09
C VAL A 276 -18.69 -18.34 -0.20
N ALA A 277 -19.95 -18.74 -0.22
CA ALA A 277 -20.44 -19.93 0.46
C ALA A 277 -21.22 -20.82 -0.50
N THR A 278 -21.13 -22.11 -0.32
CA THR A 278 -21.83 -23.13 -1.12
C THR A 278 -22.90 -23.87 -0.32
N ALA A 279 -23.00 -23.59 0.99
CA ALA A 279 -23.99 -24.15 1.87
C ALA A 279 -24.45 -23.12 2.90
N LYS A 280 -25.66 -23.32 3.42
CA LYS A 280 -26.19 -22.56 4.54
C LYS A 280 -26.89 -23.51 5.53
N SER A 281 -26.93 -23.11 6.78
CA SER A 281 -27.66 -23.78 7.85
C SER A 281 -28.54 -22.78 8.57
N TYR A 282 -29.59 -23.27 9.24
CA TYR A 282 -30.37 -22.46 10.15
C TYR A 282 -29.95 -22.80 11.60
N ILE A 283 -29.53 -21.80 12.34
CA ILE A 283 -29.16 -21.95 13.74
C ILE A 283 -30.25 -21.33 14.59
N PRO A 284 -30.93 -22.10 15.46
CA PRO A 284 -31.98 -21.58 16.34
C PRO A 284 -31.45 -20.40 17.18
N GLY A 285 -32.18 -19.29 17.15
CA GLY A 285 -31.79 -18.06 17.84
C GLY A 285 -30.79 -17.15 17.11
N TYR A 286 -30.13 -17.62 16.03
CA TYR A 286 -29.18 -16.84 15.23
C TYR A 286 -29.64 -16.62 13.78
N GLY A 287 -30.57 -17.45 13.27
CA GLY A 287 -31.04 -17.37 11.90
C GLY A 287 -30.16 -18.15 10.91
N VAL A 288 -30.09 -17.68 9.66
CA VAL A 288 -29.33 -18.34 8.60
C VAL A 288 -27.83 -18.07 8.79
N ALA A 289 -27.05 -19.13 8.79
CA ALA A 289 -25.57 -19.09 8.77
C ALA A 289 -25.06 -19.64 7.43
N TYR A 290 -24.15 -18.91 6.78
CA TYR A 290 -23.53 -19.33 5.53
C TYR A 290 -22.19 -19.99 5.83
N LYS A 291 -21.95 -21.19 5.26
CA LYS A 291 -20.67 -21.88 5.36
C LYS A 291 -19.73 -21.28 4.31
N ILE A 292 -18.96 -20.27 4.73
CA ILE A 292 -17.99 -19.59 3.87
C ILE A 292 -16.87 -20.55 3.52
N TYR A 293 -16.62 -20.71 2.22
CA TYR A 293 -15.52 -21.52 1.69
C TYR A 293 -14.24 -20.71 1.61
N LYS A 294 -14.31 -19.51 1.05
CA LYS A 294 -13.22 -18.55 0.90
C LYS A 294 -13.73 -17.15 1.15
N ALA A 295 -12.94 -16.34 1.81
CA ALA A 295 -13.24 -14.91 2.01
C ALA A 295 -12.01 -14.06 1.69
N ARG A 296 -12.26 -12.82 1.32
CA ARG A 296 -11.25 -11.80 1.06
C ARG A 296 -11.61 -10.52 1.81
N PRO A 297 -10.67 -9.91 2.53
CA PRO A 297 -10.84 -8.55 3.04
C PRO A 297 -10.85 -7.56 1.88
N ILE A 298 -11.68 -6.54 1.99
CA ILE A 298 -11.78 -5.45 1.02
C ILE A 298 -11.89 -4.12 1.73
N LEU A 299 -11.30 -3.13 1.10
CA LEU A 299 -11.48 -1.71 1.41
C LEU A 299 -11.96 -1.02 0.13
N LEU A 300 -13.09 -0.32 0.19
CA LEU A 300 -13.64 0.42 -0.93
C LEU A 300 -13.94 1.85 -0.50
N GLN A 301 -13.36 2.81 -1.18
CA GLN A 301 -13.71 4.21 -1.01
C GLN A 301 -15.14 4.47 -1.50
N ALA A 302 -15.69 5.65 -1.17
CA ALA A 302 -17.00 6.05 -1.66
C ALA A 302 -17.07 6.00 -3.19
N GLY A 303 -18.02 5.26 -3.75
CA GLY A 303 -18.21 5.09 -5.19
C GLY A 303 -17.25 4.13 -5.89
N GLU A 304 -16.25 3.60 -5.20
CA GLU A 304 -15.24 2.70 -5.77
C GLU A 304 -15.82 1.34 -6.13
N GLU A 305 -15.27 0.74 -7.20
CA GLU A 305 -15.59 -0.59 -7.70
C GLU A 305 -14.32 -1.48 -7.68
N LEU A 306 -14.45 -2.72 -7.23
CA LEU A 306 -13.36 -3.68 -7.13
C LEU A 306 -13.79 -5.02 -7.74
N SER A 307 -12.93 -5.56 -8.61
CA SER A 307 -13.07 -6.90 -9.19
C SER A 307 -12.00 -7.85 -8.66
N PHE A 308 -12.39 -9.07 -8.34
CA PHE A 308 -11.51 -10.13 -7.84
C PHE A 308 -12.12 -11.51 -8.04
N ASP A 309 -11.28 -12.54 -7.89
CA ASP A 309 -11.70 -13.93 -7.99
C ASP A 309 -11.80 -14.57 -6.60
N LEU A 310 -12.78 -15.45 -6.41
CA LEU A 310 -12.90 -16.28 -5.22
C LEU A 310 -13.07 -17.76 -5.60
N ASP A 311 -12.28 -18.60 -4.92
CA ASP A 311 -12.37 -20.07 -5.06
C ASP A 311 -13.54 -20.60 -4.24
N TYR A 312 -14.19 -21.65 -4.73
CA TYR A 312 -15.22 -22.39 -4.00
C TYR A 312 -15.29 -23.84 -4.48
N ALA A 313 -16.00 -24.69 -3.75
CA ALA A 313 -16.28 -26.06 -4.15
C ALA A 313 -17.68 -26.50 -3.68
N PHE A 314 -18.30 -27.34 -4.46
CA PHE A 314 -19.54 -28.03 -4.09
C PHE A 314 -19.27 -29.49 -3.75
N THR A 315 -20.00 -30.01 -2.80
CA THR A 315 -19.90 -31.41 -2.37
C THR A 315 -21.05 -32.29 -2.87
N GLN A 316 -22.01 -31.70 -3.61
CA GLN A 316 -23.19 -32.38 -4.14
C GLN A 316 -23.45 -31.94 -5.58
N ALA A 317 -23.86 -32.88 -6.44
CA ALA A 317 -24.28 -32.63 -7.81
C ALA A 317 -25.71 -32.10 -7.88
N GLY A 318 -26.10 -31.63 -9.09
CA GLY A 318 -27.40 -31.09 -9.39
C GLY A 318 -27.51 -29.58 -9.13
N PRO A 319 -28.74 -29.05 -9.07
CA PRO A 319 -28.97 -27.64 -8.82
C PRO A 319 -28.49 -27.24 -7.42
N GLN A 320 -27.55 -26.30 -7.34
CA GLN A 320 -26.97 -25.76 -6.12
C GLN A 320 -27.07 -24.24 -6.11
N LYS A 321 -26.69 -23.62 -4.99
CA LYS A 321 -26.65 -22.16 -4.86
C LYS A 321 -25.28 -21.70 -4.39
N LEU A 322 -24.72 -20.75 -5.13
CA LEU A 322 -23.55 -19.98 -4.74
C LEU A 322 -24.02 -18.71 -4.03
N TYR A 323 -23.51 -18.45 -2.85
CA TYR A 323 -23.85 -17.28 -2.04
C TYR A 323 -22.65 -16.36 -1.93
N LEU A 324 -22.85 -15.07 -2.23
CA LEU A 324 -21.88 -14.02 -1.93
C LEU A 324 -22.30 -13.35 -0.61
N VAL A 325 -21.41 -13.35 0.35
CA VAL A 325 -21.70 -12.98 1.73
C VAL A 325 -20.70 -11.91 2.19
N ALA A 326 -21.19 -10.81 2.75
CA ALA A 326 -20.36 -9.85 3.44
C ALA A 326 -20.00 -10.33 4.85
N GLY A 327 -18.99 -9.72 5.46
CA GLY A 327 -18.69 -9.87 6.89
C GLY A 327 -19.97 -9.77 7.72
N ASN A 328 -20.00 -10.35 8.90
CA ASN A 328 -21.19 -10.51 9.74
C ASN A 328 -22.32 -11.40 9.16
N ASN A 329 -21.99 -12.29 8.24
CA ASN A 329 -22.92 -13.29 7.69
C ASN A 329 -24.09 -12.68 6.87
N LYS A 330 -23.85 -11.52 6.23
CA LYS A 330 -24.87 -10.80 5.45
C LYS A 330 -24.88 -11.24 4.00
N LEU A 331 -25.99 -11.84 3.54
CA LEU A 331 -26.18 -12.18 2.13
C LEU A 331 -26.20 -10.91 1.25
N LEU A 332 -25.32 -10.86 0.25
CA LEU A 332 -25.29 -9.83 -0.77
C LEU A 332 -26.02 -10.31 -2.05
N LYS A 333 -25.68 -11.49 -2.54
CA LYS A 333 -26.26 -12.08 -3.74
C LYS A 333 -26.25 -13.60 -3.65
N GLN A 334 -27.22 -14.26 -4.30
CA GLN A 334 -27.17 -15.69 -4.55
C GLN A 334 -27.34 -15.94 -6.05
N GLN A 335 -26.72 -17.02 -6.52
CA GLN A 335 -26.82 -17.46 -7.91
C GLN A 335 -27.06 -18.96 -7.94
N GLU A 336 -28.01 -19.41 -8.78
CA GLU A 336 -28.17 -20.81 -9.04
C GLU A 336 -27.12 -21.29 -10.04
N VAL A 337 -26.52 -22.43 -9.73
CA VAL A 337 -25.49 -23.09 -10.53
C VAL A 337 -25.86 -24.57 -10.67
N ASN A 338 -25.63 -25.15 -11.82
CA ASN A 338 -25.70 -26.59 -11.96
C ASN A 338 -24.32 -27.18 -11.72
N VAL A 339 -24.25 -28.20 -10.86
CA VAL A 339 -23.02 -28.88 -10.48
C VAL A 339 -23.04 -30.27 -11.10
N ASP A 340 -22.08 -30.55 -11.96
CA ASP A 340 -21.93 -31.86 -12.57
C ASP A 340 -21.42 -32.88 -11.55
N ALA A 341 -21.91 -34.09 -11.63
CA ALA A 341 -21.38 -35.21 -10.88
C ALA A 341 -19.95 -35.50 -11.36
N GLU A 342 -19.05 -35.79 -10.44
CA GLU A 342 -17.72 -36.30 -10.79
C GLU A 342 -17.86 -37.67 -11.44
N VAL A 343 -17.21 -37.86 -12.61
CA VAL A 343 -17.10 -39.12 -13.30
C VAL A 343 -15.62 -39.45 -13.44
N GLU A 344 -15.21 -40.48 -12.73
CA GLU A 344 -13.84 -40.98 -12.81
C GLU A 344 -13.64 -41.87 -14.03
N SER A 345 -12.59 -41.59 -14.81
CA SER A 345 -12.05 -42.53 -15.78
C SER A 345 -10.85 -43.22 -15.21
N SER A 346 -10.79 -44.53 -15.32
CA SER A 346 -9.63 -45.32 -14.89
C SER A 346 -8.39 -45.07 -15.78
N THR A 347 -8.58 -44.54 -16.98
CA THR A 347 -7.54 -44.37 -17.99
C THR A 347 -7.54 -42.98 -18.60
N VAL A 348 -6.80 -42.08 -18.00
CA VAL A 348 -6.58 -40.73 -18.51
C VAL A 348 -5.15 -40.60 -19.04
N GLU A 349 -5.03 -40.33 -20.35
CA GLU A 349 -3.72 -40.00 -20.93
C GLU A 349 -3.49 -38.50 -20.92
N THR A 350 -2.31 -38.10 -20.47
CA THR A 350 -1.86 -36.72 -20.49
C THR A 350 -0.58 -36.59 -21.29
N LYS A 351 -0.54 -35.57 -22.19
CA LYS A 351 0.66 -35.23 -22.95
C LYS A 351 0.94 -33.75 -22.79
N PHE A 352 2.06 -33.42 -22.14
CA PHE A 352 2.53 -32.07 -21.99
C PHE A 352 3.36 -31.65 -23.20
N SER A 353 3.10 -30.47 -23.72
CA SER A 353 3.87 -29.79 -24.75
C SER A 353 4.38 -28.48 -24.21
N PHE A 354 5.64 -28.16 -24.43
CA PHE A 354 6.27 -26.93 -23.94
C PHE A 354 6.61 -26.02 -25.12
N LYS A 355 6.71 -24.71 -24.87
CA LYS A 355 7.17 -23.75 -25.85
C LYS A 355 8.54 -24.21 -26.40
N ASP A 356 8.70 -24.21 -27.70
CA ASP A 356 9.92 -24.60 -28.42
C ASP A 356 10.36 -26.08 -28.18
N ASP A 357 9.42 -26.92 -27.70
CA ASP A 357 9.62 -28.34 -27.37
C ASP A 357 10.73 -28.61 -26.34
N VAL A 358 11.02 -27.62 -25.49
CA VAL A 358 12.15 -27.63 -24.54
C VAL A 358 11.68 -27.91 -23.12
N LYS A 359 12.16 -28.98 -22.52
CA LYS A 359 11.96 -29.32 -21.09
C LYS A 359 12.95 -28.61 -20.15
N THR A 360 13.94 -27.96 -20.72
CA THR A 360 14.94 -27.18 -19.97
C THR A 360 14.65 -25.69 -20.17
N ILE A 361 14.04 -25.08 -19.19
CA ILE A 361 13.57 -23.69 -19.26
C ILE A 361 14.72 -22.73 -18.94
N VAL A 362 14.97 -21.78 -19.82
CA VAL A 362 15.84 -20.63 -19.58
C VAL A 362 14.95 -19.42 -19.38
N GLY A 363 14.90 -18.93 -18.15
CA GLY A 363 13.97 -17.89 -17.72
C GLY A 363 13.17 -18.31 -16.49
N ASP A 364 12.13 -17.56 -16.21
CA ASP A 364 11.24 -17.80 -15.05
C ASP A 364 9.78 -18.11 -15.46
N ASN A 365 9.52 -18.30 -16.77
CA ASN A 365 8.20 -18.63 -17.29
C ASN A 365 8.15 -20.02 -17.87
N VAL A 366 7.25 -20.85 -17.34
CA VAL A 366 6.97 -22.19 -17.86
C VAL A 366 5.68 -22.13 -18.67
N VAL A 367 5.84 -22.13 -19.98
CA VAL A 367 4.74 -21.95 -20.96
C VAL A 367 4.54 -23.24 -21.78
N GLY A 368 3.29 -23.63 -21.98
CA GLY A 368 2.95 -24.79 -22.76
C GLY A 368 1.47 -25.13 -22.73
N SER A 369 1.16 -26.38 -23.04
CA SER A 369 -0.19 -26.94 -22.92
C SER A 369 -0.14 -28.39 -22.45
N VAL A 370 -1.23 -28.87 -21.88
CA VAL A 370 -1.47 -30.28 -21.62
C VAL A 370 -2.67 -30.75 -22.41
N LYS A 371 -2.46 -31.78 -23.21
CA LYS A 371 -3.52 -32.52 -23.90
C LYS A 371 -3.96 -33.67 -23.01
N ILE A 372 -5.26 -33.71 -22.70
CA ILE A 372 -5.93 -34.76 -21.92
C ILE A 372 -6.78 -35.59 -22.88
N THR A 373 -6.68 -36.89 -22.78
CA THR A 373 -7.54 -37.84 -23.53
C THR A 373 -8.18 -38.80 -22.52
N ALA A 374 -9.52 -38.87 -22.58
CA ALA A 374 -10.30 -39.85 -21.82
C ALA A 374 -10.30 -41.19 -22.61
N LYS A 375 -9.51 -42.16 -22.17
CA LYS A 375 -9.47 -43.51 -22.79
C LYS A 375 -10.51 -44.38 -22.12
N ASP A 376 -11.12 -45.25 -22.91
CA ASP A 376 -12.01 -46.34 -22.47
C ASP A 376 -13.27 -45.95 -21.66
N ALA A 377 -13.33 -44.72 -21.11
CA ALA A 377 -14.46 -44.22 -20.32
C ALA A 377 -14.49 -42.68 -20.30
N PRO A 378 -15.68 -42.06 -20.14
CA PRO A 378 -15.77 -40.60 -19.98
C PRO A 378 -15.16 -40.13 -18.68
N ILE A 379 -14.74 -38.85 -18.62
CA ILE A 379 -14.27 -38.18 -17.42
C ILE A 379 -14.99 -36.84 -17.22
N THR A 380 -15.43 -36.59 -16.00
CA THR A 380 -15.90 -35.27 -15.55
C THR A 380 -15.23 -35.02 -14.21
N SER A 381 -14.25 -34.11 -14.17
CA SER A 381 -13.47 -33.82 -12.96
C SER A 381 -12.98 -32.37 -12.90
N GLY A 382 -13.03 -31.80 -11.71
CA GLY A 382 -12.29 -30.59 -11.39
C GLY A 382 -10.82 -30.92 -11.19
N LEU A 383 -9.93 -30.18 -11.84
CA LEU A 383 -8.51 -30.44 -11.88
C LEU A 383 -7.71 -29.24 -11.38
N LEU A 384 -6.54 -29.53 -10.83
CA LEU A 384 -5.53 -28.53 -10.49
C LEU A 384 -4.31 -28.81 -11.37
N LEU A 385 -3.97 -27.85 -12.25
CA LEU A 385 -2.71 -27.93 -13.00
C LEU A 385 -1.61 -27.33 -12.12
N ALA A 386 -0.60 -28.11 -11.79
CA ALA A 386 0.37 -27.79 -10.77
C ALA A 386 1.81 -28.02 -11.20
N LEU A 387 2.71 -27.14 -10.75
CA LEU A 387 4.13 -27.41 -10.62
C LEU A 387 4.39 -28.01 -9.24
N VAL A 388 4.96 -29.22 -9.20
CA VAL A 388 5.23 -29.97 -7.98
C VAL A 388 6.73 -30.10 -7.81
N GLN A 389 7.25 -29.74 -6.65
CA GLN A 389 8.66 -29.87 -6.27
C GLN A 389 8.77 -30.65 -4.96
N SER A 390 9.55 -31.72 -4.95
CA SER A 390 9.76 -32.57 -3.75
C SER A 390 8.45 -33.01 -3.08
N GLY A 391 7.40 -33.26 -3.86
CA GLY A 391 6.10 -33.72 -3.36
C GLY A 391 5.14 -32.56 -2.94
N TYR A 392 5.59 -31.32 -2.96
CA TYR A 392 4.77 -30.16 -2.61
C TYR A 392 4.36 -29.37 -3.84
N ILE A 393 3.15 -28.82 -3.83
CA ILE A 393 2.67 -27.90 -4.87
C ILE A 393 3.41 -26.57 -4.72
N TYR A 394 4.20 -26.22 -5.73
CA TYR A 394 4.93 -24.97 -5.78
C TYR A 394 4.06 -23.82 -6.35
N LYS A 395 3.41 -24.07 -7.49
CA LYS A 395 2.45 -23.17 -8.12
C LYS A 395 1.32 -23.98 -8.74
N SER A 396 0.12 -23.45 -8.78
CA SER A 396 -1.00 -24.12 -9.41
C SER A 396 -2.08 -23.14 -9.87
N PHE A 397 -2.95 -23.60 -10.75
CA PHE A 397 -4.21 -22.94 -11.05
C PHE A 397 -5.32 -23.98 -11.32
N PRO A 398 -6.56 -23.69 -10.94
CA PRO A 398 -7.69 -24.58 -11.13
C PRO A 398 -8.11 -24.63 -12.59
N THR A 399 -8.58 -25.81 -13.00
CA THR A 399 -9.17 -26.08 -14.31
C THR A 399 -10.21 -27.19 -14.16
N SER A 400 -10.83 -27.62 -15.26
CA SER A 400 -11.80 -28.70 -15.26
C SER A 400 -11.75 -29.49 -16.57
N VAL A 401 -12.27 -30.69 -16.55
CA VAL A 401 -12.42 -31.51 -17.72
C VAL A 401 -13.80 -32.20 -17.75
N LYS A 402 -14.42 -32.19 -18.90
CA LYS A 402 -15.66 -32.95 -19.18
C LYS A 402 -15.55 -33.51 -20.59
N LEU A 403 -15.28 -34.81 -20.68
CA LEU A 403 -14.99 -35.52 -21.93
C LEU A 403 -15.76 -36.82 -21.97
N ASP A 404 -16.33 -37.13 -23.13
CA ASP A 404 -16.81 -38.44 -23.46
C ASP A 404 -15.63 -39.42 -23.72
N THR A 405 -15.91 -40.70 -23.83
CA THR A 405 -14.92 -41.73 -24.21
C THR A 405 -14.17 -41.29 -25.45
N ASP A 406 -12.84 -41.43 -25.45
CA ASP A 406 -11.91 -40.97 -26.49
C ASP A 406 -11.92 -39.46 -26.75
N GLY A 407 -12.68 -38.69 -25.96
CA GLY A 407 -12.69 -37.23 -26.00
C GLY A 407 -11.33 -36.62 -25.63
N VAL A 408 -11.04 -35.45 -26.19
CA VAL A 408 -9.77 -34.75 -26.04
C VAL A 408 -10.00 -33.32 -25.64
N LYS A 409 -9.21 -32.82 -24.67
CA LYS A 409 -9.16 -31.38 -24.31
C LYS A 409 -7.70 -30.97 -24.22
N GLU A 410 -7.40 -29.77 -24.72
CA GLU A 410 -6.10 -29.13 -24.56
C GLU A 410 -6.24 -27.93 -23.63
N ILE A 411 -5.38 -27.85 -22.61
CA ILE A 411 -5.39 -26.80 -21.60
C ILE A 411 -4.05 -26.08 -21.68
N PRO A 412 -4.03 -24.79 -22.10
CA PRO A 412 -2.80 -24.00 -22.09
C PRO A 412 -2.41 -23.61 -20.68
N PHE A 413 -1.11 -23.40 -20.45
CA PHE A 413 -0.59 -22.90 -19.18
C PHE A 413 0.56 -21.89 -19.35
N ASN A 414 0.68 -21.01 -18.37
CA ASN A 414 1.77 -20.06 -18.23
C ASN A 414 2.03 -19.82 -16.74
N PHE A 415 3.02 -20.51 -16.16
CA PHE A 415 3.49 -20.26 -14.80
C PHE A 415 4.60 -19.23 -14.84
N GLN A 416 4.37 -18.06 -14.29
CA GLN A 416 5.32 -16.94 -14.22
C GLN A 416 6.09 -16.96 -12.90
N GLY A 417 7.31 -16.42 -12.91
CA GLY A 417 8.14 -16.26 -11.71
C GLY A 417 8.52 -17.60 -11.08
N VAL A 418 8.82 -18.61 -11.88
CA VAL A 418 9.26 -19.95 -11.43
C VAL A 418 10.73 -19.89 -11.08
N ALA A 419 11.08 -20.24 -9.83
CA ALA A 419 12.47 -20.28 -9.39
C ALA A 419 13.27 -21.40 -10.11
N PRO A 420 14.59 -21.27 -10.25
CA PRO A 420 15.43 -22.36 -10.73
C PRO A 420 15.28 -23.61 -9.89
N GLY A 421 15.15 -24.75 -10.57
CA GLY A 421 14.93 -26.05 -9.90
C GLY A 421 14.37 -27.12 -10.83
N ALA A 422 14.16 -28.27 -10.27
CA ALA A 422 13.52 -29.40 -10.93
C ALA A 422 12.06 -29.51 -10.47
N TYR A 423 11.15 -29.66 -11.42
CA TYR A 423 9.72 -29.72 -11.14
C TYR A 423 9.06 -30.84 -11.94
N ASN A 424 8.00 -31.40 -11.38
CA ASN A 424 7.01 -32.14 -12.14
C ASN A 424 5.84 -31.20 -12.44
N ILE A 425 5.43 -31.09 -13.71
CA ILE A 425 4.17 -30.48 -14.06
C ILE A 425 3.12 -31.58 -14.18
N ALA A 426 1.99 -31.42 -13.50
CA ALA A 426 0.99 -32.44 -13.36
C ALA A 426 -0.41 -31.87 -13.30
N LEU A 427 -1.37 -32.68 -13.71
CA LEU A 427 -2.78 -32.49 -13.38
C LEU A 427 -3.08 -33.30 -12.11
N LEU A 428 -3.71 -32.64 -11.15
CA LEU A 428 -4.12 -33.24 -9.88
C LEU A 428 -5.65 -33.14 -9.77
N ARG A 429 -6.28 -34.17 -9.20
CA ARG A 429 -7.69 -34.14 -8.79
C ARG A 429 -7.81 -34.42 -7.30
N TYR A 430 -8.91 -33.99 -6.71
CA TYR A 430 -9.21 -34.33 -5.33
C TYR A 430 -9.83 -35.75 -5.29
N ASP A 431 -9.26 -36.62 -4.49
CA ASP A 431 -9.80 -37.95 -4.19
C ASP A 431 -10.54 -37.89 -2.84
N ALA A 432 -11.87 -37.98 -2.90
CA ALA A 432 -12.73 -37.90 -1.72
C ALA A 432 -12.54 -39.10 -0.77
N THR A 433 -12.12 -40.26 -1.28
CA THR A 433 -11.88 -41.47 -0.49
C THR A 433 -10.63 -41.30 0.37
N ASN A 434 -9.54 -40.86 -0.23
CA ASN A 434 -8.27 -40.63 0.45
C ASN A 434 -8.14 -39.22 1.06
N LYS A 435 -9.12 -38.35 0.83
CA LYS A 435 -9.14 -36.95 1.28
C LYS A 435 -7.88 -36.17 0.90
N GLY A 436 -7.38 -36.38 -0.31
CA GLY A 436 -6.16 -35.79 -0.79
C GLY A 436 -6.11 -35.56 -2.30
N LEU A 437 -5.01 -34.94 -2.75
CA LEU A 437 -4.79 -34.73 -4.18
C LEU A 437 -4.05 -35.91 -4.77
N VAL A 438 -4.51 -36.41 -5.89
CA VAL A 438 -3.89 -37.51 -6.64
C VAL A 438 -3.61 -37.09 -8.08
N TYR A 439 -2.62 -37.73 -8.70
CA TYR A 439 -2.28 -37.49 -10.10
C TYR A 439 -3.41 -37.93 -11.03
N CYS A 440 -3.77 -37.06 -11.99
CA CYS A 440 -4.64 -37.39 -13.11
C CYS A 440 -3.77 -37.53 -14.37
N GLY A 441 -3.47 -38.75 -14.76
CA GLY A 441 -2.53 -39.06 -15.84
C GLY A 441 -1.07 -38.92 -15.47
N LYS A 442 -0.18 -38.92 -16.46
CA LYS A 442 1.29 -38.83 -16.27
C LYS A 442 1.76 -37.40 -16.14
N ALA A 443 2.57 -37.13 -15.14
CA ALA A 443 3.31 -35.88 -15.01
C ALA A 443 4.47 -35.79 -16.03
N ALA A 444 4.87 -34.58 -16.37
CA ALA A 444 6.09 -34.33 -17.12
C ALA A 444 7.14 -33.66 -16.23
N TYR A 445 8.38 -34.11 -16.39
CA TYR A 445 9.52 -33.49 -15.73
C TYR A 445 10.02 -32.29 -16.51
N ILE A 446 10.31 -31.18 -15.82
CA ILE A 446 10.97 -29.99 -16.36
C ILE A 446 12.09 -29.52 -15.43
N SER A 447 13.04 -28.79 -15.99
CA SER A 447 14.13 -28.16 -15.25
C SER A 447 14.19 -26.68 -15.60
N VAL A 448 14.05 -25.82 -14.60
CA VAL A 448 14.29 -24.38 -14.72
C VAL A 448 15.72 -24.10 -14.34
N ARG A 449 16.48 -23.51 -15.27
CA ARG A 449 17.94 -23.34 -15.14
C ARG A 449 18.31 -22.12 -14.34
N ASN A 450 19.44 -22.18 -13.64
CA ASN A 450 20.10 -21.00 -13.14
C ASN A 450 20.54 -20.12 -14.32
N THR A 451 20.16 -18.84 -14.28
CA THR A 451 20.43 -17.88 -15.33
C THR A 451 21.04 -16.60 -14.77
N VAL A 452 21.72 -15.87 -15.64
CA VAL A 452 21.99 -14.45 -15.46
C VAL A 452 20.72 -13.70 -15.84
N VAL A 453 20.29 -12.74 -15.01
CA VAL A 453 19.15 -11.88 -15.32
C VAL A 453 19.63 -10.48 -15.58
N SER A 454 19.39 -9.97 -16.79
CA SER A 454 19.66 -8.59 -17.16
C SER A 454 18.38 -7.78 -17.09
N TYR A 455 18.44 -6.64 -16.41
CA TYR A 455 17.35 -5.67 -16.31
C TYR A 455 17.63 -4.52 -17.28
N LYS A 456 16.71 -4.28 -18.20
CA LYS A 456 16.81 -3.21 -19.19
C LYS A 456 16.20 -1.90 -18.67
N LYS A 457 16.63 -0.77 -19.23
CA LYS A 457 16.10 0.56 -18.89
C LYS A 457 14.59 0.72 -19.13
N ASP A 458 13.98 -0.10 -20.00
CA ASP A 458 12.53 -0.13 -20.25
C ASP A 458 11.75 -1.03 -19.25
N GLY A 459 12.44 -1.63 -18.28
CA GLY A 459 11.86 -2.51 -17.27
C GLY A 459 11.81 -3.98 -17.66
N LYS A 460 12.17 -4.34 -18.88
CA LYS A 460 12.22 -5.74 -19.32
C LYS A 460 13.34 -6.51 -18.63
N LYS A 461 13.10 -7.81 -18.45
CA LYS A 461 14.09 -8.78 -17.96
C LYS A 461 14.50 -9.70 -19.10
N GLU A 462 15.78 -9.95 -19.24
CA GLU A 462 16.34 -10.95 -20.14
C GLU A 462 17.07 -12.02 -19.33
N PHE A 463 16.86 -13.26 -19.71
CA PHE A 463 17.45 -14.42 -19.05
C PHE A 463 18.42 -15.12 -20.01
N ALA A 464 19.63 -15.38 -19.55
CA ALA A 464 20.64 -16.08 -20.33
C ALA A 464 21.44 -17.07 -19.48
N LEU A 465 21.89 -18.14 -20.11
CA LEU A 465 22.86 -19.02 -19.46
C LEU A 465 24.20 -18.29 -19.33
N TYR A 466 24.85 -18.45 -18.19
CA TYR A 466 26.15 -17.83 -17.97
C TYR A 466 27.20 -18.38 -18.95
N THR A 467 27.96 -17.45 -19.54
CA THR A 467 29.19 -17.75 -20.31
C THR A 467 30.26 -16.72 -19.93
N ASN A 468 31.53 -17.11 -20.01
CA ASN A 468 32.66 -16.23 -19.69
C ASN A 468 32.78 -14.99 -20.60
N ASN A 469 32.13 -15.03 -21.76
CA ASN A 469 32.19 -13.95 -22.77
C ASN A 469 30.92 -13.12 -22.88
N MET A 470 30.05 -13.17 -21.84
CA MET A 470 28.83 -12.34 -21.84
C MET A 470 29.16 -10.86 -21.95
N THR A 471 28.37 -10.15 -22.75
CA THR A 471 28.43 -8.70 -22.90
C THR A 471 27.08 -8.10 -22.54
N PHE A 472 27.10 -6.87 -22.05
CA PHE A 472 25.90 -6.13 -21.68
C PHE A 472 25.93 -4.77 -22.41
N ASP A 473 24.85 -4.48 -23.12
CA ASP A 473 24.69 -3.22 -23.84
C ASP A 473 24.39 -2.02 -22.93
N ALA A 474 24.31 -0.82 -23.50
CA ALA A 474 24.04 0.41 -22.73
C ALA A 474 22.62 0.49 -22.13
N ASP A 475 21.70 -0.35 -22.59
CA ASP A 475 20.35 -0.41 -22.07
C ASP A 475 20.22 -1.25 -20.79
N VAL A 476 21.25 -2.03 -20.46
CA VAL A 476 21.28 -2.82 -19.23
C VAL A 476 21.59 -1.92 -18.03
N VAL A 477 20.67 -1.85 -17.07
CA VAL A 477 20.80 -1.05 -15.86
C VAL A 477 21.16 -1.87 -14.63
N ALA A 478 20.88 -3.20 -14.65
CA ALA A 478 21.34 -4.10 -13.63
C ALA A 478 21.51 -5.53 -14.16
N VAL A 479 22.38 -6.30 -13.52
CA VAL A 479 22.65 -7.71 -13.81
C VAL A 479 22.63 -8.50 -12.52
N ASP A 480 21.74 -9.50 -12.42
CA ASP A 480 21.70 -10.42 -11.29
C ASP A 480 22.48 -11.69 -11.65
N LEU A 481 23.60 -11.88 -10.97
CA LEU A 481 24.53 -13.02 -11.08
C LEU A 481 24.39 -13.97 -9.88
N THR A 482 23.44 -13.73 -8.97
CA THR A 482 23.34 -14.46 -7.72
C THR A 482 22.96 -15.94 -7.89
N LYS A 483 22.31 -16.31 -8.99
CA LYS A 483 21.92 -17.69 -9.30
C LYS A 483 23.00 -18.49 -10.05
N VAL A 484 24.06 -17.83 -10.46
CA VAL A 484 25.22 -18.42 -11.14
C VAL A 484 26.47 -18.20 -10.28
N SER A 485 27.57 -18.85 -10.61
CA SER A 485 28.84 -18.74 -9.88
C SER A 485 29.94 -18.26 -10.84
N PRO A 486 29.88 -17.00 -11.32
CA PRO A 486 30.87 -16.50 -12.24
C PRO A 486 32.22 -16.28 -11.55
N THR A 487 33.30 -16.58 -12.25
CA THR A 487 34.66 -16.25 -11.82
C THR A 487 35.14 -14.93 -12.40
N SER A 488 34.59 -14.55 -13.55
CA SER A 488 34.92 -13.32 -14.26
C SER A 488 33.69 -12.77 -14.99
N ILE A 489 33.53 -11.44 -15.00
CA ILE A 489 32.51 -10.73 -15.78
C ILE A 489 33.13 -9.47 -16.38
N LYS A 490 32.89 -9.24 -17.67
CA LYS A 490 33.23 -7.98 -18.32
C LYS A 490 32.13 -6.96 -18.03
N PRO A 491 32.44 -5.76 -17.48
CA PRO A 491 31.47 -4.70 -17.33
C PRO A 491 30.78 -4.33 -18.66
N GLY A 492 29.51 -3.98 -18.60
CA GLY A 492 28.73 -3.53 -19.73
C GLY A 492 29.08 -2.10 -20.16
N ALA A 493 28.42 -1.64 -21.23
CA ALA A 493 28.62 -0.30 -21.78
C ALA A 493 28.02 0.82 -20.92
N ASN A 494 27.08 0.49 -20.01
CA ASN A 494 26.50 1.44 -19.06
C ASN A 494 27.28 1.42 -17.74
N PRO A 495 28.01 2.49 -17.38
CA PRO A 495 28.77 2.54 -16.11
C PRO A 495 27.89 2.54 -14.87
N ASN A 496 26.60 2.88 -14.99
CA ASN A 496 25.65 2.86 -13.89
C ASN A 496 25.07 1.46 -13.59
N THR A 497 25.40 0.46 -14.42
CA THR A 497 24.90 -0.91 -14.23
C THR A 497 25.27 -1.44 -12.86
N LEU A 498 24.24 -1.90 -12.12
CA LEU A 498 24.40 -2.61 -10.83
C LEU A 498 24.68 -4.09 -11.11
N TYR A 499 25.72 -4.66 -10.48
CA TYR A 499 26.04 -6.09 -10.56
C TYR A 499 25.78 -6.75 -9.21
N TYR A 500 24.66 -7.48 -9.10
CA TYR A 500 24.32 -8.26 -7.91
C TYR A 500 25.05 -9.58 -7.95
N VAL A 501 25.93 -9.81 -6.98
CA VAL A 501 26.85 -10.95 -6.95
C VAL A 501 26.78 -11.70 -5.62
N GLY A 502 26.87 -13.03 -5.65
CA GLY A 502 26.95 -13.86 -4.45
C GLY A 502 28.39 -14.03 -3.90
N ASN A 503 29.39 -13.56 -4.64
CA ASN A 503 30.82 -13.64 -4.27
C ASN A 503 31.50 -12.32 -4.53
N LYS A 504 32.29 -11.82 -3.58
CA LYS A 504 33.04 -10.58 -3.72
C LYS A 504 34.25 -10.65 -4.67
N ASN A 505 34.77 -11.87 -4.92
CA ASN A 505 36.02 -12.13 -5.64
C ASN A 505 35.79 -12.43 -7.13
N ILE A 506 34.89 -11.71 -7.79
CA ILE A 506 34.66 -11.80 -9.22
C ILE A 506 35.58 -10.81 -9.93
N THR A 507 36.43 -11.31 -10.86
CA THR A 507 37.32 -10.45 -11.64
C THR A 507 36.58 -9.67 -12.72
N GLY A 508 37.07 -8.48 -13.02
CA GLY A 508 36.52 -7.56 -14.02
C GLY A 508 35.47 -6.57 -13.48
N LEU A 509 35.04 -6.72 -12.24
CA LEU A 509 34.09 -5.81 -11.58
C LEU A 509 34.73 -4.93 -10.51
N GLU A 510 36.05 -4.73 -10.55
CA GLU A 510 36.77 -3.97 -9.51
C GLU A 510 36.32 -2.50 -9.45
N ASN A 511 36.02 -1.90 -10.60
CA ASN A 511 35.60 -0.50 -10.73
C ASN A 511 34.10 -0.35 -11.09
N ALA A 512 33.33 -1.44 -11.10
CA ALA A 512 31.92 -1.44 -11.41
C ALA A 512 31.07 -1.30 -10.14
N ASN A 513 29.80 -0.91 -10.29
CA ASN A 513 28.82 -0.83 -9.21
C ASN A 513 28.42 -2.23 -8.75
N LYS A 514 29.24 -2.83 -7.89
CA LYS A 514 29.08 -4.19 -7.40
C LYS A 514 28.28 -4.21 -6.09
N VAL A 515 27.23 -5.02 -6.04
CA VAL A 515 26.35 -5.22 -4.90
C VAL A 515 26.49 -6.67 -4.42
N LEU A 516 26.98 -6.87 -3.21
CA LEU A 516 27.16 -8.19 -2.62
C LEU A 516 25.87 -8.66 -1.96
N VAL A 517 25.35 -9.78 -2.45
CA VAL A 517 24.14 -10.43 -1.93
C VAL A 517 24.55 -11.62 -1.08
N ASN A 518 24.29 -11.58 0.21
CA ASN A 518 24.45 -12.72 1.08
C ASN A 518 23.11 -13.49 1.19
N ARG A 519 23.02 -14.61 0.50
CA ARG A 519 21.79 -15.44 0.47
C ARG A 519 21.36 -16.02 1.82
N TYR A 520 22.27 -16.05 2.79
CA TYR A 520 22.03 -16.62 4.11
C TYR A 520 21.80 -15.55 5.18
N SER A 521 21.82 -14.27 4.80
CA SER A 521 21.57 -13.15 5.69
C SER A 521 20.23 -12.51 5.37
N PRO A 522 19.40 -12.19 6.37
CA PRO A 522 18.19 -11.39 6.19
C PRO A 522 18.49 -9.92 5.90
N SER A 523 19.77 -9.49 5.99
CA SER A 523 20.17 -8.12 5.74
C SER A 523 20.11 -7.77 4.25
N LEU A 524 19.84 -6.51 3.95
CA LEU A 524 19.92 -6.01 2.58
C LEU A 524 21.32 -6.28 1.99
N PRO A 525 21.41 -6.54 0.66
CA PRO A 525 22.66 -6.56 -0.06
C PRO A 525 23.48 -5.29 0.19
N VAL A 526 24.80 -5.38 0.10
CA VAL A 526 25.70 -4.25 0.40
C VAL A 526 26.63 -3.96 -0.76
N ALA A 527 26.72 -2.68 -1.13
CA ALA A 527 27.75 -2.16 -2.02
C ALA A 527 28.77 -1.33 -1.22
N GLU A 528 30.08 -1.54 -1.45
CA GLU A 528 31.11 -0.70 -0.85
C GLU A 528 31.05 0.72 -1.44
N LYS A 529 30.84 0.82 -2.74
CA LYS A 529 30.78 2.10 -3.45
C LYS A 529 29.85 2.03 -4.64
N ILE A 530 29.07 3.09 -4.86
CA ILE A 530 28.26 3.31 -6.06
C ILE A 530 28.72 4.62 -6.70
N VAL A 531 29.00 4.57 -8.00
CA VAL A 531 29.33 5.74 -8.81
C VAL A 531 28.33 5.86 -9.93
N LEU A 532 27.67 7.01 -10.03
CA LEU A 532 26.65 7.29 -11.02
C LEU A 532 27.13 8.38 -12.00
N ASP A 533 27.01 8.08 -13.29
CA ASP A 533 27.28 9.00 -14.39
C ASP A 533 25.96 9.60 -14.90
N ASP A 534 25.93 10.92 -15.08
CA ASP A 534 24.76 11.69 -15.49
C ASP A 534 24.17 11.30 -16.86
N ASN A 535 24.98 10.68 -17.72
CA ASN A 535 24.61 10.39 -19.12
C ASN A 535 23.95 9.03 -19.30
N TYR A 536 23.95 8.19 -18.29
CA TYR A 536 23.47 6.80 -18.39
C TYR A 536 22.32 6.52 -17.45
N SER A 537 21.42 5.66 -17.91
CA SER A 537 20.27 5.21 -17.11
C SER A 537 20.70 4.43 -15.88
N PHE A 538 20.00 4.65 -14.78
CA PHE A 538 20.13 3.91 -13.51
C PHE A 538 18.80 3.33 -13.09
N ALA A 539 18.79 2.11 -12.56
CA ALA A 539 17.64 1.54 -11.85
C ALA A 539 18.12 0.58 -10.76
N CYS A 540 17.34 0.48 -9.70
CA CYS A 540 17.57 -0.41 -8.57
C CYS A 540 16.47 -1.48 -8.54
N PRO A 541 16.65 -2.65 -9.21
CA PRO A 541 15.64 -3.69 -9.21
C PRO A 541 15.61 -4.54 -7.94
N ILE A 542 16.66 -4.51 -7.13
CA ILE A 542 16.75 -5.19 -5.82
C ILE A 542 17.33 -4.18 -4.84
N ALA A 543 16.64 -3.93 -3.74
CA ALA A 543 17.07 -2.97 -2.72
C ALA A 543 18.42 -3.38 -2.09
N PHE A 544 19.25 -2.39 -1.77
CA PHE A 544 20.55 -2.60 -1.16
C PHE A 544 21.03 -1.36 -0.37
N VAL A 545 22.07 -1.53 0.42
CA VAL A 545 22.74 -0.42 1.11
C VAL A 545 24.11 -0.17 0.46
N ALA A 546 24.41 1.08 0.12
CA ALA A 546 25.73 1.52 -0.31
C ALA A 546 26.46 2.25 0.82
N LYS A 547 27.72 1.88 1.09
CA LYS A 547 28.53 2.58 2.08
C LYS A 547 28.90 3.97 1.60
N ASP A 548 29.31 4.08 0.33
CA ASP A 548 29.64 5.35 -0.33
C ASP A 548 28.90 5.49 -1.65
N VAL A 549 28.34 6.67 -1.89
CA VAL A 549 27.67 7.02 -3.14
C VAL A 549 28.25 8.32 -3.67
N LYS A 550 28.52 8.32 -4.96
CA LYS A 550 28.96 9.51 -5.71
C LYS A 550 28.15 9.62 -7.01
N TYR A 551 27.62 10.79 -7.27
CA TYR A 551 27.08 11.21 -8.56
C TYR A 551 27.82 12.47 -9.00
N SER A 552 28.21 12.57 -10.28
CA SER A 552 28.91 13.72 -10.82
C SER A 552 28.20 14.28 -12.03
N ARG A 553 28.10 15.61 -12.13
CA ARG A 553 27.45 16.30 -13.24
C ARG A 553 28.09 17.62 -13.59
N GLN A 554 28.11 17.99 -14.88
CA GLN A 554 28.37 19.33 -15.38
C GLN A 554 27.06 20.02 -15.78
N PHE A 555 26.85 21.24 -15.30
CA PHE A 555 25.72 22.08 -15.69
C PHE A 555 26.14 22.93 -16.89
N THR A 556 25.34 22.91 -17.94
CA THR A 556 25.66 23.56 -19.22
C THR A 556 25.13 24.99 -19.33
N ASN A 557 24.20 25.35 -18.44
CA ASN A 557 23.64 26.69 -18.32
C ASN A 557 24.19 27.39 -17.09
N SER A 558 24.28 28.71 -17.13
CA SER A 558 24.52 29.55 -15.93
C SER A 558 23.27 30.33 -15.58
N TYR A 559 22.97 30.37 -14.27
CA TYR A 559 21.83 31.12 -13.75
C TYR A 559 22.10 32.62 -13.78
N ALA A 560 21.24 33.34 -14.50
CA ALA A 560 21.21 34.78 -14.50
C ALA A 560 19.80 35.31 -14.79
N LYS A 561 19.32 36.23 -13.95
CA LYS A 561 18.02 36.93 -14.15
C LYS A 561 16.84 35.99 -14.45
N GLY A 562 16.69 34.90 -13.67
CA GLY A 562 15.59 33.95 -13.79
C GLY A 562 15.73 32.93 -14.94
N LYS A 563 16.86 32.88 -15.62
CA LYS A 563 17.18 31.91 -16.70
C LYS A 563 18.35 31.05 -16.28
N GLY A 564 18.56 29.92 -16.98
CA GLY A 564 19.72 29.03 -16.77
C GLY A 564 19.44 27.94 -15.75
N TRP A 565 18.19 27.69 -15.42
CA TRP A 565 17.82 26.54 -14.58
C TRP A 565 17.95 25.23 -15.33
N GLU A 566 18.41 24.20 -14.64
CA GLU A 566 18.41 22.81 -15.11
C GLU A 566 17.74 21.91 -14.06
N THR A 567 17.12 20.83 -14.49
CA THR A 567 16.44 19.91 -13.58
C THR A 567 17.41 18.84 -13.08
N ILE A 568 17.23 18.38 -11.83
CA ILE A 568 18.00 17.30 -11.22
C ILE A 568 17.13 16.48 -10.27
N ALA A 569 17.30 15.14 -10.31
CA ALA A 569 16.66 14.22 -9.38
C ALA A 569 17.65 13.09 -9.05
N LEU A 570 17.90 12.84 -7.76
CA LEU A 570 18.86 11.82 -7.32
C LEU A 570 18.16 10.75 -6.47
N PRO A 571 18.59 9.48 -6.56
CA PRO A 571 18.00 8.37 -5.80
C PRO A 571 18.54 8.27 -4.35
N PHE A 572 19.19 9.31 -3.85
CA PHE A 572 19.76 9.35 -2.49
C PHE A 572 19.73 10.76 -1.92
N ASN A 573 19.68 10.87 -0.59
CA ASN A 573 19.85 12.15 0.11
C ASN A 573 21.29 12.62 -0.04
N VAL A 574 21.49 13.82 -0.58
CA VAL A 574 22.83 14.40 -0.74
C VAL A 574 23.32 14.95 0.59
N GLN A 575 24.42 14.41 1.08
CA GLN A 575 25.04 14.86 2.35
C GLN A 575 26.11 15.91 2.12
N LYS A 576 26.80 15.87 0.96
CA LYS A 576 27.84 16.82 0.61
C LYS A 576 27.83 17.09 -0.88
N VAL A 577 27.99 18.38 -1.24
CA VAL A 577 28.26 18.83 -2.62
C VAL A 577 29.66 19.39 -2.66
N SER A 578 30.43 19.07 -3.70
CA SER A 578 31.82 19.53 -3.81
C SER A 578 32.28 19.75 -5.24
N ILE A 579 33.32 20.57 -5.41
CA ILE A 579 34.08 20.76 -6.64
C ILE A 579 35.54 20.45 -6.33
N ASN A 580 36.17 19.53 -7.06
CA ASN A 580 37.56 19.09 -6.81
C ASN A 580 37.85 18.71 -5.35
N GLY A 581 36.82 18.15 -4.65
CA GLY A 581 36.90 17.74 -3.24
C GLY A 581 36.57 18.84 -2.22
N GLU A 582 36.60 20.11 -2.61
CA GLU A 582 36.23 21.24 -1.77
C GLU A 582 34.70 21.33 -1.65
N ALA A 583 34.21 21.42 -0.42
CA ALA A 583 32.77 21.50 -0.14
C ALA A 583 32.20 22.84 -0.61
N ILE A 584 31.05 22.78 -1.24
CA ILE A 584 30.24 23.95 -1.63
C ILE A 584 28.83 23.79 -1.08
N ASP A 585 28.12 24.92 -0.93
CA ASP A 585 26.78 24.96 -0.34
C ASP A 585 25.84 25.79 -1.21
N TRP A 586 24.52 25.63 -1.01
CA TRP A 586 23.49 26.32 -1.79
C TRP A 586 22.65 27.26 -0.93
N TYR A 587 22.01 28.19 -1.61
CA TYR A 587 21.08 29.13 -0.97
C TYR A 587 19.82 28.37 -0.50
N LYS A 588 19.55 28.39 0.82
CA LYS A 588 18.35 27.77 1.44
C LYS A 588 17.24 28.77 1.64
N THR A 589 17.58 30.07 1.61
CA THR A 589 16.64 31.20 1.63
C THR A 589 17.15 32.31 0.68
N LYS A 590 16.29 33.27 0.35
CA LYS A 590 16.71 34.41 -0.50
C LYS A 590 17.67 35.37 0.22
N ASP A 591 17.63 35.41 1.56
CA ASP A 591 18.42 36.36 2.35
C ASP A 591 19.84 35.87 2.67
N GLU A 592 20.13 34.61 2.34
CA GLU A 592 21.50 34.08 2.46
C GLU A 592 22.44 34.71 1.46
N THR A 593 23.69 34.93 1.89
CA THR A 593 24.76 35.45 1.06
C THR A 593 25.97 34.50 1.06
N GLY A 594 26.84 34.60 0.04
CA GLY A 594 28.12 33.86 0.02
C GLY A 594 27.97 32.37 -0.31
N LYS A 595 26.81 31.89 -0.69
CA LYS A 595 26.61 30.52 -1.15
C LYS A 595 27.04 30.36 -2.63
N ASN A 596 27.12 29.12 -3.10
CA ASN A 596 27.72 28.77 -4.38
C ASN A 596 26.72 28.61 -5.51
N PHE A 597 25.49 28.09 -5.23
CA PHE A 597 24.47 27.76 -6.22
C PHE A 597 23.05 27.80 -5.62
N TRP A 598 22.05 27.69 -6.48
CA TRP A 598 20.63 27.68 -6.09
C TRP A 598 20.04 26.29 -6.32
N LEU A 599 19.27 25.79 -5.34
CA LEU A 599 18.51 24.55 -5.40
C LEU A 599 17.09 24.83 -4.95
N LEU A 600 16.08 24.53 -5.83
CA LEU A 600 14.70 24.80 -5.55
C LEU A 600 13.85 23.55 -5.77
N SER A 601 12.90 23.32 -4.88
CA SER A 601 11.90 22.25 -4.97
C SER A 601 10.56 22.80 -5.48
N TYR A 602 9.78 21.96 -6.15
CA TYR A 602 8.45 22.30 -6.62
C TYR A 602 7.50 22.56 -5.45
N ASP A 603 6.79 23.67 -5.49
CA ASP A 603 5.91 24.17 -4.43
C ASP A 603 4.45 24.33 -4.87
N GLY A 604 4.10 23.85 -6.05
CA GLY A 604 2.75 23.93 -6.55
C GLY A 604 2.61 24.76 -7.82
N GLN A 605 1.37 25.12 -8.16
CA GLN A 605 1.01 25.73 -9.44
C GLN A 605 0.08 26.92 -9.21
N GLU A 606 0.33 27.99 -9.96
CA GLU A 606 -0.55 29.16 -10.08
C GLU A 606 -0.87 29.40 -11.56
N ASN A 607 -2.07 29.03 -12.02
CA ASN A 607 -2.46 29.01 -13.44
C ASN A 607 -1.49 28.12 -14.25
N ASP A 608 -0.79 28.70 -15.24
CA ASP A 608 0.22 28.02 -16.05
C ASP A 608 1.65 28.23 -15.50
N ASP A 609 1.80 28.80 -14.32
CA ASP A 609 3.07 28.98 -13.65
C ASP A 609 3.34 27.80 -12.71
N VAL A 610 4.48 27.15 -12.88
CA VAL A 610 4.99 26.15 -11.93
C VAL A 610 5.93 26.84 -10.95
N CYS A 611 5.55 26.78 -9.67
CA CYS A 611 6.20 27.51 -8.60
C CYS A 611 7.26 26.69 -7.91
N PHE A 612 8.41 27.29 -7.65
CA PHE A 612 9.55 26.64 -6.99
C PHE A 612 10.04 27.50 -5.83
N ARG A 613 10.36 26.85 -4.71
CA ARG A 613 10.93 27.51 -3.51
C ARG A 613 12.32 26.98 -3.19
N TYR A 614 13.09 27.74 -2.44
CA TYR A 614 14.39 27.31 -1.95
C TYR A 614 14.27 26.01 -1.18
N ALA A 615 15.10 25.03 -1.51
CA ALA A 615 15.13 23.73 -0.86
C ALA A 615 16.12 23.76 0.32
N PRO A 616 15.67 23.54 1.57
CA PRO A 616 16.57 23.49 2.72
C PRO A 616 17.46 22.24 2.71
N GLU A 617 16.99 21.16 2.06
CA GLU A 617 17.66 19.88 1.98
C GLU A 617 17.63 19.37 0.54
N PHE A 618 18.57 18.48 0.19
CA PHE A 618 18.59 17.79 -1.06
C PHE A 618 18.24 16.32 -0.85
N LEU A 619 16.95 16.03 -0.87
CA LEU A 619 16.39 14.74 -0.50
C LEU A 619 16.37 13.78 -1.68
N ALA A 620 16.51 12.49 -1.38
CA ALA A 620 16.31 11.41 -2.31
C ALA A 620 14.93 11.46 -2.96
N ASN A 621 14.85 11.02 -4.19
CA ASN A 621 13.59 10.83 -4.89
C ASN A 621 12.72 12.10 -4.98
N THR A 622 13.33 13.26 -4.90
CA THR A 622 12.68 14.56 -5.06
C THR A 622 13.27 15.27 -6.27
N PRO A 623 12.47 15.65 -7.28
CA PRO A 623 12.97 16.42 -8.40
C PRO A 623 13.12 17.90 -8.03
N TYR A 624 14.23 18.49 -8.43
CA TYR A 624 14.59 19.87 -8.19
C TYR A 624 14.91 20.61 -9.49
N ILE A 625 14.94 21.94 -9.42
CA ILE A 625 15.69 22.77 -10.36
C ILE A 625 16.94 23.30 -9.65
N MET A 626 18.04 23.35 -10.39
CA MET A 626 19.33 23.83 -9.90
C MET A 626 19.86 24.89 -10.85
N GLY A 627 20.35 26.00 -10.30
CA GLY A 627 21.02 27.07 -11.00
C GLY A 627 22.45 27.25 -10.50
N VAL A 628 23.41 27.33 -11.41
CA VAL A 628 24.83 27.56 -11.07
C VAL A 628 25.31 28.88 -11.63
N PRO A 629 26.22 29.62 -10.97
CA PRO A 629 26.80 30.82 -11.50
C PRO A 629 27.76 30.50 -12.67
N GLU A 630 28.08 31.51 -13.50
CA GLU A 630 28.93 31.34 -14.69
C GLU A 630 30.27 30.63 -14.39
N LYS A 631 30.90 30.93 -13.26
CA LYS A 631 32.17 30.30 -12.85
C LYS A 631 32.07 28.78 -12.57
N MET A 632 30.87 28.26 -12.41
CA MET A 632 30.61 26.82 -12.16
C MET A 632 30.03 26.11 -13.40
N LYS A 633 29.76 26.81 -14.47
CA LYS A 633 29.30 26.25 -15.73
C LYS A 633 30.38 25.34 -16.34
N ASN A 634 29.97 24.16 -16.80
CA ASN A 634 30.85 23.11 -17.34
C ASN A 634 31.95 22.61 -16.37
N VAL A 635 31.74 22.82 -15.07
CA VAL A 635 32.61 22.27 -14.03
C VAL A 635 31.95 21.02 -13.45
N ASN A 636 32.74 19.99 -13.14
CA ASN A 636 32.25 18.79 -12.46
C ASN A 636 31.86 19.13 -11.04
N ILE A 637 30.58 18.94 -10.73
CA ILE A 637 30.02 19.04 -9.38
C ILE A 637 29.73 17.63 -8.90
N ASP A 638 30.29 17.28 -7.76
CA ASP A 638 30.14 15.98 -7.10
C ASP A 638 29.09 16.06 -6.00
N PHE A 639 28.13 15.14 -6.02
CA PHE A 639 27.11 14.94 -4.99
C PHE A 639 27.38 13.61 -4.32
N THR A 640 27.58 13.62 -3.00
CA THR A 640 28.02 12.44 -2.26
C THR A 640 27.16 12.19 -1.02
N ALA A 641 27.10 10.92 -0.64
CA ALA A 641 26.48 10.48 0.60
C ALA A 641 27.10 9.14 1.06
N THR A 642 26.91 8.83 2.34
CA THR A 642 27.36 7.57 2.95
C THR A 642 26.20 6.84 3.60
N ASN A 643 26.30 5.50 3.67
CA ASN A 643 25.28 4.63 4.26
C ASN A 643 23.87 4.84 3.66
N VAL A 644 23.81 4.85 2.33
CA VAL A 644 22.57 5.08 1.56
C VAL A 644 21.84 3.78 1.33
N GLN A 645 20.57 3.72 1.69
CA GLN A 645 19.68 2.64 1.27
C GLN A 645 19.05 3.01 -0.07
N PHE A 646 19.29 2.16 -1.09
CA PHE A 646 18.61 2.22 -2.37
C PHE A 646 17.39 1.30 -2.36
N GLU A 647 16.26 1.84 -2.78
CA GLU A 647 14.99 1.11 -2.87
C GLU A 647 14.63 0.77 -4.30
N VAL A 648 13.79 -0.25 -4.47
CA VAL A 648 13.19 -0.57 -5.77
C VAL A 648 12.20 0.54 -6.11
N ARG A 649 12.65 1.49 -6.91
CA ARG A 649 11.82 2.63 -7.32
C ARG A 649 12.09 3.00 -8.77
N ASP A 650 11.01 3.32 -9.48
CA ASP A 650 11.09 3.65 -10.90
C ASP A 650 11.03 5.16 -11.19
N LEU A 651 10.18 5.87 -10.46
CA LEU A 651 9.94 7.30 -10.57
C LEU A 651 9.82 7.92 -9.18
N SER A 652 10.20 9.17 -9.09
CA SER A 652 9.82 10.06 -8.00
C SER A 652 8.80 11.08 -8.50
N ALA A 653 7.89 11.53 -7.64
CA ALA A 653 6.86 12.47 -8.03
C ALA A 653 6.48 13.42 -6.90
N THR A 654 6.32 14.70 -7.24
CA THR A 654 5.71 15.70 -6.36
C THR A 654 4.43 16.18 -7.03
N GLN A 655 3.30 15.92 -6.40
CA GLN A 655 1.99 16.25 -6.95
C GLN A 655 1.69 17.75 -6.87
N GLY A 656 1.09 18.30 -7.92
CA GLY A 656 0.45 19.60 -7.96
C GLY A 656 -1.01 19.48 -8.41
N ALA A 657 -1.71 20.60 -8.54
CA ALA A 657 -3.14 20.61 -8.86
C ALA A 657 -3.49 20.02 -10.24
N ASN A 658 -2.78 20.46 -11.31
CA ASN A 658 -3.01 19.99 -12.69
C ASN A 658 -1.80 19.25 -13.27
N TYR A 659 -0.62 19.45 -12.71
CA TYR A 659 0.63 18.85 -13.17
C TYR A 659 1.37 18.23 -12.00
N THR A 660 1.98 17.07 -12.26
CA THR A 660 2.88 16.39 -11.34
C THR A 660 4.30 16.56 -11.81
N TYR A 661 5.21 16.92 -10.92
CA TYR A 661 6.64 17.03 -11.20
C TYR A 661 7.31 15.69 -10.92
N PHE A 662 7.76 15.02 -11.97
CA PHE A 662 8.40 13.71 -11.91
C PHE A 662 9.91 13.83 -12.00
N GLY A 663 10.64 12.98 -11.27
CA GLY A 663 12.06 12.74 -11.46
C GLY A 663 12.30 11.36 -12.08
N SER A 664 13.12 11.26 -13.11
CA SER A 664 13.48 9.98 -13.74
C SER A 664 14.97 9.71 -13.63
N TYR A 665 15.32 8.49 -13.22
CA TYR A 665 16.71 8.01 -13.21
C TYR A 665 17.10 7.28 -14.50
N ARG A 666 16.12 7.01 -15.35
CA ARG A 666 16.29 6.34 -16.65
C ARG A 666 15.91 7.28 -17.78
N GLU A 667 16.52 7.09 -18.93
CA GLU A 667 16.00 7.68 -20.15
C GLU A 667 14.60 7.14 -20.43
N ARG A 668 13.67 8.05 -20.74
CA ARG A 668 12.25 7.72 -21.00
C ARG A 668 11.71 8.54 -22.14
N THR A 669 10.87 7.92 -22.95
CA THR A 669 9.97 8.63 -23.85
C THR A 669 8.62 8.77 -23.14
N VAL A 670 8.21 10.01 -22.89
CA VAL A 670 6.93 10.33 -22.22
C VAL A 670 6.11 11.19 -23.14
N GLN A 671 4.94 10.71 -23.56
CA GLN A 671 4.01 11.55 -24.33
C GLN A 671 3.52 12.71 -23.47
N ASP A 672 3.38 13.88 -24.09
CA ASP A 672 2.87 15.08 -23.45
C ASP A 672 3.67 15.56 -22.23
N ALA A 673 4.94 15.15 -22.10
CA ALA A 673 5.82 15.65 -21.05
C ALA A 673 6.27 17.09 -21.33
N TYR A 674 6.33 17.87 -20.25
CA TYR A 674 6.94 19.20 -20.28
C TYR A 674 8.35 19.11 -19.72
N THR A 675 9.32 19.39 -20.55
CA THR A 675 10.75 19.45 -20.18
C THR A 675 11.25 20.88 -20.13
N ILE A 676 12.25 21.14 -19.30
CA ILE A 676 12.84 22.47 -19.23
C ILE A 676 13.49 22.82 -20.59
N ASN A 677 13.24 24.03 -21.08
CA ASN A 677 13.78 24.48 -22.35
C ASN A 677 15.29 24.81 -22.30
N ALA A 678 15.92 25.00 -23.44
CA ALA A 678 17.35 25.24 -23.52
C ALA A 678 17.82 26.50 -22.78
N THR A 679 16.96 27.50 -22.65
CA THR A 679 17.27 28.74 -21.89
C THR A 679 17.03 28.59 -20.37
N GLY A 680 16.44 27.50 -19.93
CA GLY A 680 16.19 27.20 -18.49
C GLY A 680 15.26 28.21 -17.82
N ASN A 681 14.19 28.64 -18.47
CA ASN A 681 13.24 29.61 -17.90
C ASN A 681 11.77 29.19 -17.97
N LYS A 682 11.45 28.12 -18.67
CA LYS A 682 10.10 27.55 -18.78
C LYS A 682 10.17 26.06 -19.11
N PHE A 683 9.07 25.36 -18.90
CA PHE A 683 8.90 23.99 -19.35
C PHE A 683 8.03 23.98 -20.62
N GLU A 684 8.49 23.26 -21.64
CA GLU A 684 7.83 23.17 -22.95
C GLU A 684 7.34 21.76 -23.20
N LYS A 685 6.15 21.64 -23.78
CA LYS A 685 5.54 20.36 -24.16
C LYS A 685 6.15 19.88 -25.47
N LEU A 686 7.22 19.12 -25.38
CA LEU A 686 8.01 18.73 -26.55
C LEU A 686 7.83 17.26 -26.98
N GLY A 687 7.15 16.41 -26.20
CA GLY A 687 6.91 15.00 -26.53
C GLY A 687 8.19 14.18 -26.74
N THR A 688 9.29 14.55 -26.11
CA THR A 688 10.63 14.01 -26.35
C THR A 688 11.13 13.15 -25.18
N SER A 689 12.26 12.47 -25.42
CA SER A 689 12.94 11.69 -24.40
C SER A 689 13.38 12.55 -23.21
N VAL A 690 13.07 12.11 -22.00
CA VAL A 690 13.59 12.67 -20.75
C VAL A 690 14.90 11.96 -20.45
N LYS A 691 15.99 12.72 -20.30
CA LYS A 691 17.31 12.19 -19.95
C LYS A 691 17.33 11.63 -18.51
N PRO A 692 18.27 10.72 -18.19
CA PRO A 692 18.48 10.25 -16.83
C PRO A 692 18.71 11.40 -15.83
N PHE A 693 18.32 11.22 -14.57
CA PHE A 693 18.48 12.16 -13.47
C PHE A 693 17.86 13.55 -13.70
N ARG A 694 16.79 13.61 -14.50
CA ARG A 694 16.08 14.86 -14.82
C ARG A 694 14.67 14.86 -14.30
N GLY A 695 14.16 16.09 -14.05
CA GLY A 695 12.77 16.36 -13.75
C GLY A 695 11.97 16.78 -14.98
N TYR A 696 10.71 16.40 -15.04
CA TYR A 696 9.74 16.78 -16.05
C TYR A 696 8.34 16.87 -15.46
N PHE A 697 7.46 17.68 -16.06
CA PHE A 697 6.05 17.70 -15.69
C PHE A 697 5.21 16.84 -16.63
N ALA A 698 4.18 16.21 -16.08
CA ALA A 698 3.09 15.59 -16.83
C ALA A 698 1.77 15.75 -16.05
N GLY A 699 0.64 15.78 -16.76
CA GLY A 699 -0.66 15.95 -16.11
C GLY A 699 -1.79 16.22 -17.07
N LYS A 700 -2.92 16.62 -16.53
CA LYS A 700 -4.17 16.84 -17.27
C LYS A 700 -4.30 18.25 -17.87
N GLY A 701 -3.36 19.14 -17.60
CA GLY A 701 -3.38 20.50 -18.13
C GLY A 701 -3.13 20.52 -19.63
N THR A 702 -3.66 21.54 -20.33
CA THR A 702 -3.60 21.71 -21.78
C THR A 702 -2.67 22.83 -22.23
N ALA A 703 -1.95 23.49 -21.32
CA ALA A 703 -1.03 24.58 -21.64
C ALA A 703 0.07 24.10 -22.61
N ALA A 704 0.47 24.95 -23.55
CA ALA A 704 1.59 24.66 -24.44
C ALA A 704 2.95 24.78 -23.72
N THR A 705 3.01 25.65 -22.71
CA THR A 705 4.19 25.91 -21.89
C THR A 705 3.81 26.14 -20.46
N LEU A 706 4.68 25.78 -19.50
CA LEU A 706 4.56 26.12 -18.09
C LEU A 706 5.69 27.10 -17.75
N ASN A 707 5.33 28.29 -17.28
CA ASN A 707 6.34 29.26 -16.89
C ASN A 707 6.96 28.88 -15.57
N LEU A 708 8.27 29.05 -15.45
CA LEU A 708 9.00 28.78 -14.23
C LEU A 708 8.99 30.03 -13.34
N LYS A 709 8.42 29.91 -12.14
CA LYS A 709 8.38 30.96 -11.14
C LYS A 709 9.17 30.50 -9.90
N ALA A 710 10.31 31.13 -9.68
CA ALA A 710 11.09 30.90 -8.47
C ALA A 710 10.54 31.80 -7.35
N ILE A 711 9.92 31.20 -6.36
CA ILE A 711 9.40 31.91 -5.19
C ILE A 711 10.46 31.85 -4.08
N GLY A 712 10.94 33.03 -3.70
CA GLY A 712 11.74 33.14 -2.47
C GLY A 712 10.88 32.77 -1.25
N TYR A 713 11.51 32.35 -0.18
CA TYR A 713 10.87 32.16 1.13
C TYR A 713 10.47 33.52 1.71
N ASP A 714 9.50 34.20 1.10
CA ASP A 714 8.80 35.28 1.74
C ASP A 714 7.55 34.72 2.40
N VAL A 715 7.60 34.60 3.70
CA VAL A 715 6.44 34.52 4.55
C VAL A 715 5.58 35.74 4.23
N ALA A 716 4.41 35.49 3.62
CA ALA A 716 3.55 36.49 3.03
C ALA A 716 3.97 36.98 1.64
N GLY A 717 3.84 36.08 0.65
CA GLY A 717 3.79 36.53 -0.74
C GLY A 717 2.63 37.47 -0.94
N ILE A 718 2.88 38.75 -1.01
CA ILE A 718 2.10 39.70 -1.70
C ILE A 718 2.71 39.83 -3.09
N ASP A 719 2.47 38.82 -3.93
CA ASP A 719 2.78 38.90 -5.34
C ASP A 719 1.78 39.88 -5.96
N ASN A 720 2.28 40.96 -6.48
CA ASN A 720 1.64 42.17 -7.04
C ASN A 720 1.56 43.34 -6.07
N ILE A 721 2.59 43.58 -5.27
CA ILE A 721 2.88 44.93 -4.75
C ILE A 721 3.85 45.57 -5.74
N ALA A 722 3.50 46.69 -6.29
CA ALA A 722 4.46 47.56 -6.98
C ALA A 722 5.64 47.89 -6.00
N GLU A 723 6.80 48.26 -6.50
CA GLU A 723 7.96 48.61 -5.63
C GLU A 723 7.63 49.65 -4.55
N ASP A 724 6.53 50.42 -4.72
CA ASP A 724 6.01 51.38 -3.74
C ASP A 724 5.06 50.76 -2.69
N GLY A 725 4.81 49.43 -2.69
CA GLY A 725 3.93 48.71 -1.74
C GLY A 725 2.45 48.74 -2.08
N THR A 726 2.05 49.23 -3.27
CA THR A 726 0.65 49.28 -3.68
C THR A 726 0.15 47.98 -4.31
N PHE A 727 -1.11 47.64 -4.09
CA PHE A 727 -1.79 46.51 -4.75
C PHE A 727 -2.36 46.95 -6.10
N ALA A 728 -2.27 46.08 -7.12
CA ALA A 728 -2.87 46.33 -8.44
C ALA A 728 -4.41 46.55 -8.37
N ALA A 729 -5.07 46.06 -7.32
CA ALA A 729 -6.47 46.33 -6.98
C ALA A 729 -6.66 46.24 -5.46
N PRO A 730 -7.66 46.98 -4.90
CA PRO A 730 -7.96 46.94 -3.46
C PRO A 730 -8.23 45.52 -2.97
N GLN A 731 -7.59 45.10 -1.85
CA GLN A 731 -7.69 43.79 -1.27
C GLN A 731 -8.57 43.76 -0.04
N ALA A 732 -9.44 42.73 0.05
CA ALA A 732 -10.24 42.50 1.24
C ALA A 732 -9.39 41.84 2.32
N VAL A 733 -9.48 42.33 3.55
CA VAL A 733 -8.83 41.77 4.76
C VAL A 733 -9.89 41.08 5.60
N PHE A 734 -9.60 39.87 6.01
CA PHE A 734 -10.49 39.06 6.83
C PHE A 734 -9.83 38.74 8.18
N ASP A 735 -10.62 38.60 9.24
CA ASP A 735 -10.16 38.01 10.50
C ASP A 735 -10.12 36.49 10.42
N LEU A 736 -9.63 35.79 11.49
CA LEU A 736 -9.55 34.33 11.52
C LEU A 736 -10.94 33.65 11.54
N GLN A 737 -12.02 34.39 11.79
CA GLN A 737 -13.39 33.89 11.70
C GLN A 737 -13.98 34.07 10.28
N GLY A 738 -13.19 34.56 9.32
CA GLY A 738 -13.62 34.80 7.94
C GLY A 738 -14.46 36.04 7.73
N ARG A 739 -14.58 36.98 8.70
CA ARG A 739 -15.30 38.24 8.56
C ARG A 739 -14.39 39.26 7.90
N LYS A 740 -14.89 39.96 6.90
CA LYS A 740 -14.21 41.10 6.28
C LYS A 740 -14.09 42.26 7.26
N VAL A 741 -12.86 42.66 7.61
CA VAL A 741 -12.56 43.72 8.59
C VAL A 741 -12.06 45.01 7.94
N ALA A 742 -11.50 44.92 6.72
CA ALA A 742 -11.01 46.08 5.98
C ALA A 742 -10.92 45.79 4.48
N THR A 743 -10.67 46.84 3.70
CA THR A 743 -10.19 46.78 2.33
C THR A 743 -9.00 47.73 2.23
N ILE A 744 -7.86 47.24 1.77
CA ILE A 744 -6.58 47.96 1.71
C ILE A 744 -6.12 48.12 0.26
N LYS A 745 -5.45 49.23 -0.07
CA LYS A 745 -4.85 49.48 -1.36
C LYS A 745 -3.34 49.30 -1.37
N ASN A 746 -2.71 49.30 -0.21
CA ASN A 746 -1.29 49.00 -0.04
C ASN A 746 -1.05 48.22 1.27
N ALA A 747 0.10 47.57 1.36
CA ALA A 747 0.44 46.69 2.49
C ALA A 747 0.63 47.46 3.80
N SER A 748 1.03 48.76 3.74
CA SER A 748 1.23 49.56 4.93
C SER A 748 -0.08 49.88 5.65
N GLU A 749 -1.21 49.87 4.95
CA GLU A 749 -2.55 50.08 5.54
C GLU A 749 -2.97 48.98 6.51
N LEU A 750 -2.34 47.79 6.45
CA LEU A 750 -2.51 46.75 7.48
C LEU A 750 -2.11 47.21 8.87
N ASN A 751 -1.11 48.07 8.97
CA ASN A 751 -0.63 48.60 10.25
C ASN A 751 -1.65 49.51 10.95
N ASN A 752 -2.71 49.91 10.24
CA ASN A 752 -3.83 50.68 10.80
C ASN A 752 -4.89 49.81 11.47
N LEU A 753 -4.75 48.47 11.35
CA LEU A 753 -5.63 47.51 12.02
C LEU A 753 -5.12 47.21 13.43
N PRO A 754 -6.00 46.81 14.35
CA PRO A 754 -5.57 46.31 15.66
C PRO A 754 -4.57 45.18 15.55
N LYS A 755 -3.69 45.06 16.55
CA LYS A 755 -2.74 43.92 16.64
C LYS A 755 -3.51 42.61 16.54
N GLY A 756 -3.10 41.73 15.63
CA GLY A 756 -3.81 40.49 15.39
C GLY A 756 -3.33 39.74 14.14
N ILE A 757 -3.99 38.63 13.86
CA ILE A 757 -3.77 37.86 12.67
C ILE A 757 -4.93 38.04 11.70
N TYR A 758 -4.62 38.42 10.47
CA TYR A 758 -5.57 38.67 9.40
C TYR A 758 -5.29 37.81 8.19
N VAL A 759 -6.28 37.63 7.34
CA VAL A 759 -6.17 36.92 6.06
C VAL A 759 -6.40 37.91 4.92
N VAL A 760 -5.38 38.03 4.04
CA VAL A 760 -5.42 38.82 2.83
C VAL A 760 -5.07 37.94 1.65
N LYS A 761 -5.92 37.85 0.63
CA LYS A 761 -5.75 36.95 -0.52
C LYS A 761 -5.48 35.48 -0.10
N GLY A 762 -6.14 35.02 0.96
CA GLY A 762 -5.94 33.64 1.46
C GLY A 762 -4.65 33.42 2.29
N LYS A 763 -3.83 34.45 2.51
CA LYS A 763 -2.59 34.38 3.29
C LYS A 763 -2.75 35.03 4.66
N LYS A 764 -2.19 34.43 5.71
CA LYS A 764 -2.19 34.97 7.07
C LYS A 764 -1.14 36.06 7.20
N MET A 765 -1.53 37.21 7.73
CA MET A 765 -0.70 38.38 8.00
C MET A 765 -0.75 38.70 9.49
N VAL A 766 0.38 39.06 10.07
CA VAL A 766 0.45 39.45 11.49
C VAL A 766 0.67 40.94 11.60
N VAL A 767 -0.26 41.64 12.24
CA VAL A 767 -0.10 43.05 12.65
C VAL A 767 0.44 43.02 14.09
N LYS A 768 1.65 43.54 14.27
CA LYS A 768 2.39 43.50 15.56
C LYS A 768 2.03 44.69 16.46
#